data_7f74ce07a0b03844fd798de5f58f1792
#
_entry.id   7f74ce07a0b03844fd798de5f58f1792
#
_cell.length_a   1.000
_cell.length_b   1.000
_cell.length_c   1.000
_cell.angle_alpha   90.00
_cell.angle_beta   90.00
_cell.angle_gamma   90.00
#
_symmetry.space_group_name_H-M   'P 1'
#
loop_
_entity.id
_entity.type
_entity.pdbx_description
1 polymer ?
#
loop_
_entity_poly.entity_id
_entity_poly.type
_entity_poly.pdbx_seq_one_letter_code
_entity_poly.pdbx_strand_id
1 'polypeptide(L)'
;MTTRDTDTIFSAENRNTTSELNQGDLLINIATQTGTIEEEVSEETLAERVLRLRKEIEYHTHRYYVLDDPEISDAAFDSLMRELRDLEQAHPSLQDPSSPTQRVGGAVGNQFEPVVHEQRMYSLDNAMNFEELDAWMERTEAALGSFVPLVCELKIDGSSLALTYEQGKLVRAATRGDGTTGEDVTVNVRTVHDVPLRLMEKGLKHIHHEIPSIELRGEIYMPKSSFESLNEQAQALGNKTFANPRNAAAGSLRQKDPTITAQRDLSTFMYAIAREASIEATSQWELLSWLRECGFHVNPDVRRCFSAREVHDFCRECLDKRADLPYEIDGVVVKVDSFAQQEELGYTARAPRWAIAYKFPPEEKTTVLRDITVQVGRTGACTPVAELDPVLVAGSTVARATLHNEDEVQRKDVRIGDTVIVRKAGDVIPEVLGPILSLRPDNTQVWSMPKECPSCGSPLVREEGEAAYRCVSLDCPAQAQERLMHWASRGALDIEGMGEELIAKLIEADLLHDVADFYKLTFEQLEMLDMGRVTTKGEPIVLGPVMAEKLVAAIEESKHRSLAKVIFGLGIRHVGKTMAETITRVYPSMDALRSAKVDDLAHIEGVGIIIAQSIHDFLSNDVNLEVIERLTQAGLPMAQEVSEPSLPQTLDGLTFVLTGSLVESGMTRDEAGARLKAYGAKVSSSVSKKTSYVICGEAAGSKRTKAENLGVPILTERDFLQIIETGKIPSPEERNHETGLFSGSSE
;
A
#
# COMPACT_ATOMS: atom_id res chain seq x y z
N MET A 1 9.89 0.17 -68.18
CA MET A 1 9.10 1.00 -69.13
C MET A 1 8.82 2.26 -68.38
N THR A 2 9.64 3.20 -68.73
CA THR A 2 9.42 4.60 -69.23
C THR A 2 8.89 5.54 -68.17
N THR A 3 9.76 6.39 -67.55
CA THR A 3 10.27 7.71 -68.05
C THR A 3 9.17 8.77 -68.03
N ARG A 4 9.35 9.95 -67.44
CA ARG A 4 10.27 11.09 -67.57
C ARG A 4 9.76 12.19 -66.66
N ASP A 5 10.60 12.84 -65.90
CA ASP A 5 11.31 14.10 -66.12
C ASP A 5 10.40 15.35 -66.33
N THR A 6 10.59 16.34 -65.52
CA THR A 6 11.19 17.61 -65.93
C THR A 6 11.36 18.59 -64.78
N ASP A 7 12.61 18.95 -64.59
CA ASP A 7 13.25 20.16 -64.15
C ASP A 7 12.57 21.49 -64.50
N THR A 8 12.78 22.51 -63.67
CA THR A 8 13.22 23.87 -64.06
C THR A 8 13.68 24.65 -62.81
N ILE A 9 14.92 24.72 -62.51
CA ILE A 9 15.94 25.77 -62.46
C ILE A 9 15.41 27.21 -62.63
N PHE A 10 15.67 28.05 -61.60
CA PHE A 10 16.24 29.39 -61.82
C PHE A 10 17.08 29.87 -60.64
N SER A 11 18.32 30.14 -60.93
CA SER A 11 19.39 30.75 -60.14
C SER A 11 19.43 32.24 -60.26
N ALA A 12 20.00 32.91 -59.28
CA ALA A 12 21.03 33.97 -59.36
C ALA A 12 20.81 35.03 -58.27
N GLU A 13 21.75 35.15 -57.45
CA GLU A 13 22.94 35.98 -57.28
C GLU A 13 22.78 37.19 -56.32
N ASN A 14 23.53 37.07 -55.28
CA ASN A 14 24.50 38.01 -54.71
C ASN A 14 24.11 39.47 -54.40
N ARG A 15 24.22 39.84 -53.15
CA ARG A 15 25.30 40.74 -52.68
C ARG A 15 25.34 40.94 -51.17
N ASN A 16 26.55 40.71 -50.64
CA ASN A 16 27.03 41.12 -49.32
C ASN A 16 26.70 42.54 -48.94
N THR A 17 26.32 42.81 -47.69
CA THR A 17 26.98 43.84 -46.87
C THR A 17 26.78 43.51 -45.39
N THR A 18 27.87 43.29 -44.73
CA THR A 18 28.10 43.30 -43.30
C THR A 18 27.64 44.59 -42.67
N SER A 19 26.88 44.53 -41.56
CA SER A 19 27.03 45.47 -40.45
C SER A 19 26.59 44.79 -39.17
N GLU A 20 27.57 44.42 -38.36
CA GLU A 20 27.46 44.20 -36.93
C GLU A 20 26.83 45.45 -36.31
N LEU A 21 25.67 45.29 -35.66
CA LEU A 21 25.16 46.25 -34.69
C LEU A 21 24.98 45.53 -33.37
N ASN A 22 25.90 45.90 -32.50
CA ASN A 22 25.97 45.64 -31.06
C ASN A 22 24.61 45.89 -30.40
N GLN A 23 24.05 44.89 -29.73
CA GLN A 23 22.86 44.97 -28.88
C GLN A 23 23.12 45.69 -27.55
N GLY A 24 24.16 46.52 -27.45
CA GLY A 24 24.55 47.28 -26.28
C GLY A 24 24.05 48.73 -26.21
N ASP A 25 23.49 49.30 -27.24
CA ASP A 25 23.27 50.76 -27.30
C ASP A 25 21.81 51.24 -27.45
N LEU A 26 20.82 50.42 -27.06
CA LEU A 26 19.41 50.82 -27.12
C LEU A 26 18.75 51.13 -25.77
N LEU A 27 19.54 51.31 -24.69
CA LEU A 27 19.02 51.67 -23.35
C LEU A 27 19.52 53.00 -22.79
N ILE A 28 20.16 53.86 -23.58
CA ILE A 28 20.68 55.17 -23.12
C ILE A 28 20.15 56.34 -23.99
N ASN A 29 18.88 56.40 -24.38
CA ASN A 29 18.33 57.61 -24.98
C ASN A 29 16.82 57.80 -24.80
N ILE A 30 16.23 57.46 -23.63
CA ILE A 30 14.94 57.99 -23.17
C ILE A 30 15.04 58.42 -21.70
N ALA A 31 15.95 59.33 -21.41
CA ALA A 31 16.03 59.95 -20.11
C ALA A 31 16.42 61.44 -20.24
N THR A 32 15.63 62.21 -20.95
CA THR A 32 15.60 63.68 -20.79
C THR A 32 14.26 64.18 -21.30
N GLN A 33 13.26 64.15 -20.44
CA GLN A 33 12.17 65.11 -20.26
C GLN A 33 11.00 64.42 -19.58
N THR A 34 10.91 64.46 -18.28
CA THR A 34 9.79 64.97 -17.49
C THR A 34 9.97 64.53 -16.05
N GLY A 35 10.01 65.45 -15.16
CA GLY A 35 9.65 65.54 -13.78
C GLY A 35 9.74 64.27 -12.90
N THR A 36 10.72 64.24 -12.02
CA THR A 36 10.74 63.66 -10.67
C THR A 36 9.51 62.91 -10.22
N ILE A 37 9.55 61.59 -10.32
CA ILE A 37 9.03 60.64 -9.33
C ILE A 37 10.24 59.75 -9.00
N GLU A 38 10.88 60.02 -7.88
CA GLU A 38 11.78 59.06 -7.23
C GLU A 38 10.91 57.91 -6.68
N GLU A 39 10.68 56.88 -7.50
CA GLU A 39 10.39 55.56 -6.98
C GLU A 39 11.66 55.07 -6.30
N GLU A 40 11.71 55.08 -4.97
CA GLU A 40 12.64 54.30 -4.18
C GLU A 40 12.48 52.83 -4.61
N VAL A 41 13.32 52.37 -5.53
CA VAL A 41 13.57 50.94 -5.73
C VAL A 41 14.30 50.50 -4.47
N SER A 42 13.56 49.98 -3.48
CA SER A 42 14.17 49.37 -2.30
C SER A 42 15.08 48.24 -2.80
N GLU A 43 16.39 48.29 -2.47
CA GLU A 43 17.33 47.22 -2.78
C GLU A 43 16.75 45.91 -2.15
N GLU A 44 16.38 44.94 -3.00
CA GLU A 44 15.90 43.65 -2.60
C GLU A 44 16.92 42.99 -1.66
N THR A 45 16.54 42.65 -0.44
CA THR A 45 17.42 41.95 0.47
C THR A 45 17.76 40.56 -0.06
N LEU A 46 18.94 40.03 0.31
CA LEU A 46 19.36 38.69 -0.08
C LEU A 46 18.33 37.59 0.29
N ALA A 47 17.69 37.73 1.46
CA ALA A 47 16.67 36.81 1.92
C ALA A 47 15.38 36.89 1.05
N GLU A 48 14.97 38.08 0.66
CA GLU A 48 13.84 38.29 -0.26
C GLU A 48 14.15 37.72 -1.64
N ARG A 49 15.37 37.89 -2.15
CA ARG A 49 15.82 37.31 -3.42
C ARG A 49 15.75 35.79 -3.41
N VAL A 50 16.27 35.12 -2.36
CA VAL A 50 16.22 33.67 -2.20
C VAL A 50 14.78 33.18 -2.12
N LEU A 51 13.90 33.87 -1.39
CA LEU A 51 12.49 33.51 -1.26
C LEU A 51 11.75 33.64 -2.60
N ARG A 52 12.03 34.69 -3.36
CA ARG A 52 11.46 34.92 -4.69
C ARG A 52 11.89 33.83 -5.69
N LEU A 53 13.18 33.49 -5.72
CA LEU A 53 13.71 32.44 -6.58
C LEU A 53 13.07 31.08 -6.27
N ARG A 54 12.90 30.73 -4.99
CA ARG A 54 12.20 29.49 -4.61
C ARG A 54 10.78 29.45 -5.13
N LYS A 55 9.99 30.51 -4.94
CA LYS A 55 8.61 30.61 -5.43
C LYS A 55 8.53 30.54 -6.97
N GLU A 56 9.43 31.18 -7.65
CA GLU A 56 9.51 31.20 -9.12
C GLU A 56 9.86 29.80 -9.66
N ILE A 57 10.85 29.13 -9.07
CA ILE A 57 11.22 27.76 -9.45
C ILE A 57 10.09 26.77 -9.11
N GLU A 58 9.45 26.88 -7.95
CA GLU A 58 8.30 26.05 -7.58
C GLU A 58 7.13 26.23 -8.56
N TYR A 59 6.85 27.48 -8.96
CA TYR A 59 5.82 27.79 -9.96
C TYR A 59 6.13 27.14 -11.31
N HIS A 60 7.34 27.30 -11.84
CA HIS A 60 7.72 26.72 -13.12
C HIS A 60 7.85 25.20 -13.07
N THR A 61 8.25 24.61 -11.92
CA THR A 61 8.23 23.17 -11.69
C THR A 61 6.80 22.63 -11.79
N HIS A 62 5.84 23.31 -11.17
CA HIS A 62 4.43 22.92 -11.22
C HIS A 62 3.85 23.03 -12.64
N ARG A 63 4.17 24.11 -13.35
CA ARG A 63 3.76 24.30 -14.76
C ARG A 63 4.29 23.19 -15.66
N TYR A 64 5.55 22.83 -15.50
CA TYR A 64 6.20 21.81 -16.32
C TYR A 64 5.73 20.38 -15.99
N TYR A 65 5.83 19.95 -14.72
CA TYR A 65 5.61 18.54 -14.33
C TYR A 65 4.16 18.19 -13.99
N VAL A 66 3.32 19.17 -13.62
CA VAL A 66 1.93 18.92 -13.18
C VAL A 66 0.92 19.37 -14.23
N LEU A 67 1.15 20.53 -14.87
CA LEU A 67 0.22 21.09 -15.84
C LEU A 67 0.59 20.80 -17.30
N ASP A 68 1.80 20.26 -17.56
CA ASP A 68 2.36 20.04 -18.91
C ASP A 68 2.26 21.29 -19.81
N ASP A 69 2.52 22.47 -19.21
CA ASP A 69 2.36 23.78 -19.85
C ASP A 69 3.51 24.73 -19.44
N PRO A 70 4.75 24.46 -19.90
CA PRO A 70 5.93 25.25 -19.54
C PRO A 70 5.88 26.66 -20.13
N GLU A 71 6.17 27.66 -19.30
CA GLU A 71 6.23 29.07 -19.71
C GLU A 71 7.65 29.55 -20.00
N ILE A 72 8.68 28.86 -19.50
CA ILE A 72 10.09 29.19 -19.72
C ILE A 72 10.84 28.02 -20.36
N SER A 73 11.97 28.31 -21.00
CA SER A 73 12.83 27.25 -21.53
C SER A 73 13.62 26.53 -20.43
N ASP A 74 14.06 25.30 -20.71
CA ASP A 74 14.90 24.50 -19.80
C ASP A 74 16.17 25.28 -19.37
N ALA A 75 16.79 25.99 -20.32
CA ALA A 75 17.97 26.81 -20.04
C ALA A 75 17.68 27.99 -19.08
N ALA A 76 16.49 28.59 -19.16
CA ALA A 76 16.08 29.62 -18.21
C ALA A 76 15.79 29.04 -16.84
N PHE A 77 15.12 27.89 -16.77
CA PHE A 77 14.89 27.16 -15.53
C PHE A 77 16.20 26.75 -14.85
N ASP A 78 17.15 26.19 -15.59
CA ASP A 78 18.48 25.83 -15.12
C ASP A 78 19.26 27.03 -14.56
N SER A 79 19.09 28.21 -15.16
CA SER A 79 19.70 29.45 -14.69
C SER A 79 19.15 29.86 -13.32
N LEU A 80 17.83 29.82 -13.13
CA LEU A 80 17.19 30.09 -11.83
C LEU A 80 17.67 29.11 -10.76
N MET A 81 17.70 27.81 -11.08
CA MET A 81 18.19 26.76 -10.18
C MET A 81 19.66 26.94 -9.79
N ARG A 82 20.50 27.38 -10.72
CA ARG A 82 21.92 27.66 -10.47
C ARG A 82 22.08 28.85 -9.53
N GLU A 83 21.40 29.95 -9.83
CA GLU A 83 21.43 31.16 -9.01
C GLU A 83 20.99 30.85 -7.56
N LEU A 84 19.89 30.14 -7.38
CA LEU A 84 19.41 29.76 -6.06
C LEU A 84 20.45 28.89 -5.31
N ARG A 85 21.03 27.91 -5.99
CA ARG A 85 22.05 27.02 -5.41
C ARG A 85 23.30 27.79 -4.96
N ASP A 86 23.78 28.73 -5.80
CA ASP A 86 24.96 29.53 -5.49
C ASP A 86 24.71 30.43 -4.28
N LEU A 87 23.52 31.04 -4.18
CA LEU A 87 23.12 31.86 -3.05
C LEU A 87 23.00 31.04 -1.73
N GLU A 88 22.39 29.86 -1.79
CA GLU A 88 22.25 29.00 -0.61
C GLU A 88 23.58 28.38 -0.17
N GLN A 89 24.52 28.12 -1.08
CA GLN A 89 25.87 27.69 -0.75
C GLN A 89 26.69 28.81 -0.12
N ALA A 90 26.57 30.02 -0.64
CA ALA A 90 27.27 31.20 -0.10
C ALA A 90 26.72 31.61 1.28
N HIS A 91 25.47 31.35 1.58
CA HIS A 91 24.75 31.73 2.78
C HIS A 91 24.01 30.56 3.43
N PRO A 92 24.70 29.66 4.18
CA PRO A 92 24.09 28.47 4.78
C PRO A 92 22.91 28.73 5.72
N SER A 93 22.83 29.94 6.32
CA SER A 93 21.71 30.37 7.16
C SER A 93 20.40 30.55 6.39
N LEU A 94 20.44 30.65 5.07
CA LEU A 94 19.28 30.77 4.17
C LEU A 94 18.87 29.42 3.58
N GLN A 95 19.60 28.33 3.84
CA GLN A 95 19.20 27.00 3.40
C GLN A 95 17.90 26.57 4.08
N ASP A 96 16.98 25.98 3.30
CA ASP A 96 15.72 25.42 3.78
C ASP A 96 15.61 23.97 3.25
N PRO A 97 15.33 22.97 4.11
CA PRO A 97 15.12 21.58 3.68
C PRO A 97 14.03 21.42 2.60
N SER A 98 13.10 22.37 2.50
CA SER A 98 12.05 22.41 1.48
C SER A 98 12.46 23.19 0.22
N SER A 99 13.71 23.66 0.09
CA SER A 99 14.18 24.36 -1.12
C SER A 99 14.21 23.40 -2.32
N PRO A 100 13.88 23.87 -3.53
CA PRO A 100 14.04 23.10 -4.76
C PRO A 100 15.47 22.55 -4.97
N THR A 101 16.48 23.22 -4.43
CA THR A 101 17.89 22.78 -4.49
C THR A 101 18.17 21.51 -3.65
N GLN A 102 17.30 21.17 -2.71
CA GLN A 102 17.42 20.01 -1.80
C GLN A 102 16.78 18.74 -2.37
N ARG A 103 16.23 18.77 -3.59
CA ARG A 103 15.65 17.57 -4.23
C ARG A 103 16.66 16.45 -4.48
N VAL A 104 17.92 16.79 -4.74
CA VAL A 104 19.00 15.83 -5.01
C VAL A 104 20.13 16.07 -4.01
N GLY A 105 20.23 15.26 -2.95
CA GLY A 105 21.28 15.44 -1.96
C GLY A 105 21.13 14.64 -0.67
N GLY A 106 20.45 13.49 -0.68
CA GLY A 106 20.39 12.60 0.47
C GLY A 106 21.62 11.69 0.58
N ALA A 107 22.08 11.43 1.80
CA ALA A 107 23.11 10.43 2.04
C ALA A 107 22.59 9.03 1.69
N VAL A 108 23.46 8.16 1.15
CA VAL A 108 23.16 6.75 0.91
C VAL A 108 22.82 6.07 2.23
N GLY A 109 21.56 5.68 2.43
CA GLY A 109 21.08 4.98 3.62
C GLY A 109 21.31 3.46 3.54
N ASN A 110 21.52 2.83 4.68
CA ASN A 110 21.66 1.36 4.72
C ASN A 110 20.33 0.61 4.84
N GLN A 111 19.31 1.23 5.43
CA GLN A 111 17.96 0.66 5.66
C GLN A 111 16.90 1.75 5.59
N PHE A 112 15.65 1.36 5.32
CA PHE A 112 14.49 2.23 5.41
C PHE A 112 13.89 2.11 6.81
N GLU A 113 13.80 3.23 7.53
CA GLU A 113 13.20 3.25 8.87
C GLU A 113 11.70 2.92 8.80
N PRO A 114 11.15 2.17 9.79
CA PRO A 114 9.73 1.91 9.84
C PRO A 114 8.96 3.18 10.22
N VAL A 115 7.86 3.45 9.52
CA VAL A 115 6.94 4.58 9.76
C VAL A 115 5.56 4.06 10.09
N VAL A 116 5.02 4.43 11.24
CA VAL A 116 3.62 4.17 11.60
C VAL A 116 2.75 5.25 10.95
N HIS A 117 1.72 4.82 10.19
CA HIS A 117 0.77 5.73 9.57
C HIS A 117 -0.15 6.37 10.61
N GLU A 118 -0.53 7.62 10.39
CA GLU A 118 -1.48 8.35 11.25
C GLU A 118 -2.82 7.63 11.35
N GLN A 119 -3.31 7.13 10.22
CA GLN A 119 -4.45 6.22 10.13
C GLN A 119 -4.08 5.05 9.25
N ARG A 120 -4.67 3.89 9.51
CA ARG A 120 -4.44 2.69 8.71
C ARG A 120 -4.73 2.93 7.23
N MET A 121 -3.81 2.50 6.36
CA MET A 121 -4.00 2.47 4.91
C MET A 121 -4.72 1.19 4.50
N TYR A 122 -6.02 1.28 4.30
CA TYR A 122 -6.88 0.15 3.94
C TYR A 122 -6.66 -0.29 2.50
N SER A 123 -6.92 -1.58 2.23
CA SER A 123 -7.18 -2.07 0.88
C SER A 123 -8.59 -1.72 0.46
N LEU A 124 -8.94 -1.93 -0.82
CA LEU A 124 -10.30 -1.82 -1.33
C LEU A 124 -10.87 -3.22 -1.55
N ASP A 125 -12.17 -3.41 -1.32
CA ASP A 125 -12.89 -4.56 -1.82
C ASP A 125 -13.02 -4.46 -3.35
N ASN A 126 -13.09 -5.60 -4.02
CA ASN A 126 -13.13 -5.66 -5.49
C ASN A 126 -14.54 -6.04 -5.98
N ALA A 127 -14.94 -5.43 -7.10
CA ALA A 127 -16.02 -5.91 -7.96
C ALA A 127 -15.40 -6.35 -9.29
N MET A 128 -15.61 -7.61 -9.68
CA MET A 128 -15.01 -8.22 -10.88
C MET A 128 -15.91 -8.11 -12.11
N ASN A 129 -17.15 -7.68 -11.92
CA ASN A 129 -18.17 -7.48 -12.96
C ASN A 129 -19.15 -6.40 -12.53
N PHE A 130 -20.08 -6.03 -13.42
CA PHE A 130 -21.06 -4.99 -13.11
C PHE A 130 -22.11 -5.48 -12.11
N GLU A 131 -22.45 -6.76 -12.05
CA GLU A 131 -23.39 -7.33 -11.08
C GLU A 131 -22.88 -7.16 -9.64
N GLU A 132 -21.59 -7.38 -9.41
CA GLU A 132 -20.96 -7.17 -8.10
C GLU A 132 -20.87 -5.67 -7.73
N LEU A 133 -20.62 -4.82 -8.74
CA LEU A 133 -20.61 -3.36 -8.57
C LEU A 133 -22.02 -2.84 -8.24
N ASP A 134 -23.04 -3.31 -8.95
CA ASP A 134 -24.45 -2.98 -8.68
C ASP A 134 -24.88 -3.43 -7.28
N ALA A 135 -24.52 -4.65 -6.89
CA ALA A 135 -24.79 -5.16 -5.55
C ALA A 135 -24.13 -4.32 -4.44
N TRP A 136 -22.94 -3.72 -4.72
CA TRP A 136 -22.31 -2.77 -3.78
C TRP A 136 -23.08 -1.45 -3.74
N MET A 137 -23.50 -0.89 -4.88
CA MET A 137 -24.29 0.34 -4.94
C MET A 137 -25.64 0.16 -4.24
N GLU A 138 -26.34 -0.96 -4.46
CA GLU A 138 -27.60 -1.30 -3.78
C GLU A 138 -27.42 -1.39 -2.24
N ARG A 139 -26.36 -2.02 -1.75
CA ARG A 139 -26.06 -2.08 -0.32
C ARG A 139 -25.78 -0.69 0.26
N THR A 140 -25.09 0.15 -0.49
CA THR A 140 -24.78 1.54 -0.11
C THR A 140 -26.05 2.38 -0.03
N GLU A 141 -26.91 2.28 -1.05
CA GLU A 141 -28.21 2.92 -1.10
C GLU A 141 -29.12 2.46 0.05
N ALA A 142 -29.19 1.16 0.30
CA ALA A 142 -29.97 0.61 1.41
C ALA A 142 -29.48 1.08 2.79
N ALA A 143 -28.17 1.30 2.95
CA ALA A 143 -27.58 1.79 4.19
C ALA A 143 -27.85 3.29 4.42
N LEU A 144 -27.85 4.11 3.37
CA LEU A 144 -28.03 5.56 3.42
C LEU A 144 -29.47 6.01 3.13
N GLY A 145 -30.35 5.10 2.72
CA GLY A 145 -31.78 5.36 2.46
C GLY A 145 -32.11 5.89 1.06
N SER A 146 -31.13 6.23 0.26
CA SER A 146 -31.27 6.69 -1.14
C SER A 146 -29.95 6.57 -1.88
N PHE A 147 -30.00 6.58 -3.22
CA PHE A 147 -28.80 6.72 -4.05
C PHE A 147 -28.11 8.06 -3.76
N VAL A 148 -26.79 8.02 -3.59
CA VAL A 148 -25.95 9.18 -3.28
C VAL A 148 -24.94 9.45 -4.39
N PRO A 149 -24.47 10.70 -4.55
CA PRO A 149 -23.41 11.00 -5.51
C PRO A 149 -22.16 10.15 -5.26
N LEU A 150 -21.60 9.60 -6.32
CA LEU A 150 -20.39 8.80 -6.32
C LEU A 150 -19.29 9.51 -7.12
N VAL A 151 -18.04 9.39 -6.69
CA VAL A 151 -16.86 9.82 -7.43
C VAL A 151 -16.15 8.60 -7.99
N CYS A 152 -15.98 8.58 -9.31
CA CYS A 152 -15.27 7.54 -10.03
C CYS A 152 -13.88 8.06 -10.43
N GLU A 153 -12.84 7.33 -10.07
CA GLU A 153 -11.44 7.68 -10.30
C GLU A 153 -10.72 6.50 -10.98
N LEU A 154 -9.73 6.76 -11.83
CA LEU A 154 -8.89 5.69 -12.37
C LEU A 154 -8.13 4.98 -11.25
N LYS A 155 -8.13 3.66 -11.29
CA LYS A 155 -7.29 2.84 -10.41
C LYS A 155 -5.92 2.66 -11.04
N ILE A 156 -4.99 3.51 -10.62
CA ILE A 156 -3.61 3.51 -11.10
C ILE A 156 -2.90 2.24 -10.61
N ASP A 157 -2.18 1.56 -11.49
CA ASP A 157 -1.37 0.39 -11.14
C ASP A 157 0.06 0.81 -10.78
N GLY A 158 0.21 1.30 -9.55
CA GLY A 158 1.46 1.81 -8.98
C GLY A 158 1.76 1.23 -7.60
N SER A 159 2.40 2.04 -6.78
CA SER A 159 2.68 1.75 -5.37
C SER A 159 2.10 2.84 -4.49
N SER A 160 1.31 2.47 -3.48
CA SER A 160 0.67 3.44 -2.61
C SER A 160 1.69 4.20 -1.77
N LEU A 161 1.47 5.50 -1.63
CA LEU A 161 2.36 6.46 -1.00
C LEU A 161 1.58 7.32 0.00
N ALA A 162 2.16 7.55 1.18
CA ALA A 162 1.69 8.50 2.17
C ALA A 162 2.70 9.65 2.29
N LEU A 163 2.23 10.91 2.24
CA LEU A 163 3.03 12.12 2.34
C LEU A 163 2.58 12.93 3.54
N THR A 164 3.47 13.19 4.49
CA THR A 164 3.19 14.01 5.68
C THR A 164 3.77 15.40 5.49
N TYR A 165 2.90 16.40 5.66
CA TYR A 165 3.27 17.81 5.61
C TYR A 165 3.05 18.45 6.98
N GLU A 166 4.05 19.17 7.47
CA GLU A 166 3.98 20.02 8.68
C GLU A 166 4.13 21.47 8.27
N GLN A 167 3.21 22.31 8.66
CA GLN A 167 3.20 23.73 8.27
C GLN A 167 3.38 23.94 6.75
N GLY A 168 2.81 23.03 5.95
CA GLY A 168 2.90 23.04 4.50
C GLY A 168 4.23 22.56 3.90
N LYS A 169 5.19 22.07 4.69
CA LYS A 169 6.47 21.50 4.22
C LYS A 169 6.44 19.98 4.28
N LEU A 170 6.95 19.31 3.26
CA LEU A 170 7.11 17.86 3.23
C LEU A 170 8.15 17.43 4.28
N VAL A 171 7.70 16.77 5.33
CA VAL A 171 8.57 16.27 6.40
C VAL A 171 8.82 14.76 6.28
N ARG A 172 7.83 14.00 5.75
CA ARG A 172 7.95 12.55 5.66
C ARG A 172 7.17 12.00 4.46
N ALA A 173 7.71 10.94 3.86
CA ALA A 173 7.02 10.11 2.89
C ALA A 173 7.21 8.63 3.24
N ALA A 174 6.14 7.84 3.17
CA ALA A 174 6.17 6.43 3.56
C ALA A 174 5.44 5.55 2.54
N THR A 175 5.94 4.31 2.36
CA THR A 175 5.21 3.28 1.62
C THR A 175 4.04 2.76 2.46
N ARG A 176 3.03 2.14 1.83
CA ARG A 176 1.88 1.56 2.56
C ARG A 176 2.30 0.49 3.58
N GLY A 177 3.33 -0.32 3.27
CA GLY A 177 3.71 -1.46 4.08
C GLY A 177 2.55 -2.44 4.28
N ASP A 178 2.28 -2.83 5.53
CA ASP A 178 1.16 -3.71 5.91
C ASP A 178 -0.16 -2.93 6.16
N GLY A 179 -0.13 -1.63 5.88
CA GLY A 179 -1.24 -0.70 6.09
C GLY A 179 -1.21 0.01 7.44
N THR A 180 -0.45 -0.47 8.41
CA THR A 180 -0.22 0.17 9.71
C THR A 180 1.17 0.77 9.78
N THR A 181 2.17 0.04 9.29
CA THR A 181 3.57 0.46 9.27
C THR A 181 4.11 0.34 7.84
N GLY A 182 4.67 1.41 7.33
CA GLY A 182 5.38 1.51 6.05
C GLY A 182 6.88 1.68 6.24
N GLU A 183 7.58 1.97 5.15
CA GLU A 183 9.00 2.27 5.10
C GLU A 183 9.20 3.75 4.79
N ASP A 184 10.09 4.43 5.50
CA ASP A 184 10.45 5.83 5.20
C ASP A 184 11.19 5.93 3.86
N VAL A 185 10.58 6.61 2.91
CA VAL A 185 11.12 6.85 1.57
C VAL A 185 11.25 8.34 1.28
N THR A 186 11.31 9.17 2.33
CA THR A 186 11.29 10.64 2.24
C THR A 186 12.36 11.17 1.30
N VAL A 187 13.59 10.69 1.44
CA VAL A 187 14.72 11.17 0.63
C VAL A 187 14.52 10.84 -0.85
N ASN A 188 13.98 9.65 -1.14
CA ASN A 188 13.68 9.21 -2.50
C ASN A 188 12.53 10.02 -3.10
N VAL A 189 11.44 10.21 -2.34
CA VAL A 189 10.26 10.97 -2.80
C VAL A 189 10.59 12.44 -3.08
N ARG A 190 11.52 13.05 -2.34
CA ARG A 190 11.98 14.41 -2.61
C ARG A 190 12.56 14.58 -4.02
N THR A 191 13.04 13.49 -4.65
CA THR A 191 13.54 13.52 -6.02
C THR A 191 12.44 13.48 -7.08
N VAL A 192 11.21 13.13 -6.69
CA VAL A 192 10.06 13.06 -7.60
C VAL A 192 9.52 14.47 -7.85
N HIS A 193 9.53 14.90 -9.10
CA HIS A 193 9.35 16.31 -9.45
C HIS A 193 7.93 16.83 -9.23
N ASP A 194 6.90 16.00 -9.39
CA ASP A 194 5.50 16.37 -9.20
C ASP A 194 5.03 16.32 -7.74
N VAL A 195 5.91 15.93 -6.82
CA VAL A 195 5.65 16.04 -5.37
C VAL A 195 6.13 17.40 -4.87
N PRO A 196 5.22 18.30 -4.43
CA PRO A 196 5.61 19.59 -3.87
C PRO A 196 6.41 19.41 -2.58
N LEU A 197 7.60 20.00 -2.46
CA LEU A 197 8.32 20.05 -1.19
C LEU A 197 7.67 21.02 -0.20
N ARG A 198 6.88 21.96 -0.74
CA ARG A 198 6.02 22.88 0.01
C ARG A 198 4.67 23.00 -0.69
N LEU A 199 3.59 22.88 0.08
CA LEU A 199 2.24 23.10 -0.45
C LEU A 199 2.07 24.54 -0.93
N MET A 200 1.36 24.72 -2.05
CA MET A 200 1.07 26.05 -2.58
C MET A 200 0.18 26.86 -1.63
N GLU A 201 0.41 28.16 -1.56
CA GLU A 201 -0.32 29.09 -0.67
C GLU A 201 -1.85 29.01 -0.84
N LYS A 202 -2.32 28.70 -2.05
CA LYS A 202 -3.75 28.58 -2.34
C LYS A 202 -4.40 27.44 -1.56
N GLY A 203 -3.74 26.27 -1.53
CA GLY A 203 -4.24 25.11 -0.76
C GLY A 203 -4.07 25.27 0.74
N LEU A 204 -2.99 25.93 1.21
CA LEU A 204 -2.73 26.14 2.64
C LEU A 204 -3.82 26.91 3.35
N LYS A 205 -4.56 27.80 2.67
CA LYS A 205 -5.64 28.61 3.24
C LYS A 205 -6.83 27.78 3.72
N HIS A 206 -7.00 26.57 3.18
CA HIS A 206 -8.12 25.67 3.48
C HIS A 206 -7.76 24.58 4.50
N ILE A 207 -6.56 24.65 5.09
CA ILE A 207 -6.16 23.75 6.19
C ILE A 207 -6.54 24.46 7.51
N HIS A 208 -7.14 23.73 8.43
CA HIS A 208 -7.47 24.26 9.75
C HIS A 208 -6.18 24.58 10.52
N HIS A 209 -6.04 25.81 10.99
CA HIS A 209 -4.80 26.35 11.61
C HIS A 209 -4.36 25.61 12.89
N GLU A 210 -5.23 24.87 13.52
CA GLU A 210 -4.96 24.10 14.75
C GLU A 210 -4.28 22.75 14.45
N ILE A 211 -4.19 22.34 13.18
CA ILE A 211 -3.67 21.05 12.79
C ILE A 211 -2.17 21.18 12.47
N PRO A 212 -1.30 20.53 13.26
CA PRO A 212 0.15 20.66 13.10
C PRO A 212 0.67 19.94 11.86
N SER A 213 0.03 18.84 11.45
CA SER A 213 0.43 18.01 10.32
C SER A 213 -0.76 17.42 9.59
N ILE A 214 -0.59 17.16 8.28
CA ILE A 214 -1.55 16.45 7.45
C ILE A 214 -0.85 15.30 6.72
N GLU A 215 -1.50 14.13 6.65
CA GLU A 215 -1.04 12.99 5.85
C GLU A 215 -1.93 12.85 4.61
N LEU A 216 -1.32 13.00 3.43
CA LEU A 216 -1.96 12.84 2.12
C LEU A 216 -1.61 11.48 1.54
N ARG A 217 -2.50 10.91 0.73
CA ARG A 217 -2.32 9.59 0.14
C ARG A 217 -2.50 9.61 -1.36
N GLY A 218 -1.66 8.87 -2.04
CA GLY A 218 -1.64 8.77 -3.48
C GLY A 218 -1.03 7.46 -3.97
N GLU A 219 -0.84 7.40 -5.27
CA GLU A 219 -0.13 6.31 -5.94
C GLU A 219 1.07 6.88 -6.67
N ILE A 220 2.25 6.30 -6.45
CA ILE A 220 3.44 6.57 -7.25
C ILE A 220 3.55 5.50 -8.34
N TYR A 221 3.78 5.93 -9.56
CA TYR A 221 3.82 5.08 -10.73
C TYR A 221 4.98 5.41 -11.66
N MET A 222 5.27 4.54 -12.59
CA MET A 222 6.23 4.77 -13.66
C MET A 222 5.47 4.86 -14.99
N PRO A 223 5.64 5.93 -15.78
CA PRO A 223 5.09 6.03 -17.13
C PRO A 223 5.54 4.85 -18.00
N LYS A 224 4.70 4.41 -18.96
CA LYS A 224 4.98 3.30 -19.87
C LYS A 224 6.28 3.51 -20.65
N SER A 225 6.50 4.70 -21.19
CA SER A 225 7.71 5.06 -21.94
C SER A 225 8.97 4.97 -21.09
N SER A 226 8.89 5.42 -19.83
CA SER A 226 10.01 5.37 -18.87
C SER A 226 10.32 3.94 -18.45
N PHE A 227 9.29 3.09 -18.29
CA PHE A 227 9.45 1.66 -18.03
C PHE A 227 10.14 0.92 -19.19
N GLU A 228 9.72 1.19 -20.43
CA GLU A 228 10.32 0.59 -21.63
C GLU A 228 11.80 0.98 -21.74
N SER A 229 12.12 2.27 -21.62
CA SER A 229 13.48 2.79 -21.63
C SER A 229 14.35 2.18 -20.52
N LEU A 230 13.80 2.04 -19.31
CA LEU A 230 14.51 1.43 -18.18
C LEU A 230 14.86 -0.04 -18.45
N ASN A 231 13.94 -0.81 -19.01
CA ASN A 231 14.15 -2.21 -19.33
C ASN A 231 15.13 -2.41 -20.51
N GLU A 232 15.07 -1.55 -21.52
CA GLU A 232 16.06 -1.55 -22.62
C GLU A 232 17.48 -1.30 -22.09
N GLN A 233 17.66 -0.32 -21.21
CA GLN A 233 18.94 -0.04 -20.57
C GLN A 233 19.42 -1.23 -19.70
N ALA A 234 18.51 -1.82 -18.90
CA ALA A 234 18.84 -3.00 -18.09
C ALA A 234 19.30 -4.18 -18.96
N GLN A 235 18.59 -4.43 -20.06
CA GLN A 235 18.94 -5.50 -21.01
C GLN A 235 20.28 -5.24 -21.69
N ALA A 236 20.56 -4.01 -22.11
CA ALA A 236 21.83 -3.63 -22.74
C ALA A 236 23.03 -3.83 -21.80
N LEU A 237 22.81 -3.67 -20.48
CA LEU A 237 23.82 -3.88 -19.44
C LEU A 237 23.86 -5.31 -18.90
N GLY A 238 23.01 -6.23 -19.40
CA GLY A 238 22.89 -7.60 -18.89
C GLY A 238 22.27 -7.70 -17.49
N ASN A 239 21.57 -6.67 -17.04
CA ASN A 239 20.87 -6.63 -15.76
C ASN A 239 19.46 -7.24 -15.86
N LYS A 240 18.92 -7.64 -14.71
CA LYS A 240 17.53 -8.14 -14.62
C LYS A 240 16.54 -7.02 -14.95
N THR A 241 15.60 -7.29 -15.86
CA THR A 241 14.51 -6.39 -16.21
C THR A 241 13.38 -6.45 -15.19
N PHE A 242 12.58 -5.38 -15.09
CA PHE A 242 11.36 -5.36 -14.29
C PHE A 242 10.22 -6.02 -15.06
N ALA A 243 9.36 -6.72 -14.33
CA ALA A 243 8.24 -7.47 -14.90
C ALA A 243 7.09 -6.57 -15.38
N ASN A 244 6.85 -5.44 -14.74
CA ASN A 244 5.80 -4.47 -15.08
C ASN A 244 6.12 -3.08 -14.49
N PRO A 245 5.41 -2.01 -14.94
CA PRO A 245 5.61 -0.65 -14.45
C PRO A 245 5.42 -0.50 -12.95
N ARG A 246 4.45 -1.20 -12.33
CA ARG A 246 4.24 -1.21 -10.87
C ARG A 246 5.48 -1.69 -10.10
N ASN A 247 6.05 -2.84 -10.50
CA ASN A 247 7.25 -3.37 -9.86
C ASN A 247 8.46 -2.47 -10.11
N ALA A 248 8.54 -1.83 -11.28
CA ALA A 248 9.56 -0.85 -11.59
C ALA A 248 9.43 0.40 -10.73
N ALA A 249 8.22 0.93 -10.53
CA ALA A 249 7.97 2.06 -9.65
C ALA A 249 8.32 1.74 -8.20
N ALA A 250 7.80 0.63 -7.65
CA ALA A 250 8.09 0.20 -6.28
C ALA A 250 9.59 -0.05 -6.04
N GLY A 251 10.26 -0.71 -6.99
CA GLY A 251 11.70 -0.97 -6.94
C GLY A 251 12.55 0.28 -7.08
N SER A 252 12.12 1.24 -7.90
CA SER A 252 12.81 2.52 -8.09
C SER A 252 12.64 3.45 -6.88
N LEU A 253 11.47 3.44 -6.24
CA LEU A 253 11.21 4.20 -5.02
C LEU A 253 12.07 3.71 -3.84
N ARG A 254 12.36 2.40 -3.78
CA ARG A 254 13.09 1.76 -2.68
C ARG A 254 14.58 1.56 -3.00
N GLN A 255 15.21 2.53 -3.67
CA GLN A 255 16.64 2.55 -3.89
C GLN A 255 17.37 3.11 -2.67
N LYS A 256 18.47 2.48 -2.28
CA LYS A 256 19.31 2.95 -1.16
C LYS A 256 20.01 4.27 -1.48
N ASP A 257 20.29 4.49 -2.76
CA ASP A 257 20.84 5.73 -3.30
C ASP A 257 19.72 6.53 -3.98
N PRO A 258 19.31 7.67 -3.42
CA PRO A 258 18.24 8.49 -3.98
C PRO A 258 18.59 9.09 -5.36
N THR A 259 19.87 9.15 -5.73
CA THR A 259 20.27 9.60 -7.08
C THR A 259 19.81 8.63 -8.15
N ILE A 260 19.70 7.33 -7.84
CA ILE A 260 19.12 6.33 -8.72
C ILE A 260 17.62 6.58 -8.89
N THR A 261 16.90 6.88 -7.79
CA THR A 261 15.47 7.24 -7.86
C THR A 261 15.24 8.48 -8.71
N ALA A 262 16.08 9.50 -8.57
CA ALA A 262 16.03 10.74 -9.36
C ALA A 262 16.12 10.51 -10.89
N GLN A 263 16.78 9.42 -11.31
CA GLN A 263 16.95 9.06 -12.73
C GLN A 263 15.82 8.18 -13.27
N ARG A 264 14.81 7.84 -12.45
CA ARG A 264 13.80 6.82 -12.78
C ARG A 264 12.48 7.37 -13.33
N ASP A 265 12.35 8.67 -13.45
CA ASP A 265 11.17 9.35 -14.00
C ASP A 265 9.85 8.81 -13.39
N LEU A 266 9.76 8.89 -12.05
CA LEU A 266 8.56 8.52 -11.31
C LEU A 266 7.59 9.70 -11.26
N SER A 267 6.29 9.40 -11.26
CA SER A 267 5.22 10.38 -11.13
C SER A 267 4.17 9.91 -10.12
N THR A 268 3.31 10.84 -9.66
CA THR A 268 2.32 10.58 -8.61
C THR A 268 0.93 11.03 -9.01
N PHE A 269 -0.10 10.36 -8.50
CA PHE A 269 -1.47 10.87 -8.45
C PHE A 269 -1.96 10.84 -7.00
N MET A 270 -2.32 12.02 -6.48
CA MET A 270 -2.87 12.12 -5.12
C MET A 270 -4.39 12.04 -5.16
N TYR A 271 -4.99 11.29 -4.19
CA TYR A 271 -6.41 10.98 -4.22
C TYR A 271 -7.10 10.89 -2.85
N ALA A 272 -6.38 11.04 -1.75
CA ALA A 272 -6.97 10.95 -0.41
C ALA A 272 -6.17 11.72 0.64
N ILE A 273 -6.81 11.96 1.79
CA ILE A 273 -6.22 12.50 3.02
C ILE A 273 -6.52 11.52 4.16
N ALA A 274 -5.63 11.43 5.15
CA ALA A 274 -5.83 10.54 6.28
C ALA A 274 -6.96 11.01 7.20
N ARG A 275 -7.06 12.32 7.45
CA ARG A 275 -8.11 12.96 8.26
C ARG A 275 -8.81 14.04 7.47
N GLU A 276 -10.04 13.77 7.05
CA GLU A 276 -10.87 14.73 6.30
C GLU A 276 -11.14 15.99 7.10
N ALA A 277 -11.31 15.89 8.43
CA ALA A 277 -11.52 17.02 9.33
C ALA A 277 -10.34 18.02 9.40
N SER A 278 -9.21 17.71 8.74
CA SER A 278 -8.05 18.62 8.69
C SER A 278 -8.21 19.77 7.70
N ILE A 279 -9.21 19.69 6.82
CA ILE A 279 -9.44 20.63 5.72
C ILE A 279 -10.92 21.04 5.65
N GLU A 280 -11.19 22.14 4.95
CA GLU A 280 -12.56 22.65 4.76
C GLU A 280 -13.41 21.80 3.79
N ALA A 281 -12.79 20.94 2.96
CA ALA A 281 -13.51 20.10 2.02
C ALA A 281 -14.43 19.11 2.75
N THR A 282 -15.64 18.95 2.24
CA THR A 282 -16.69 18.10 2.82
C THR A 282 -17.00 16.87 1.96
N SER A 283 -16.33 16.76 0.80
CA SER A 283 -16.55 15.71 -0.17
C SER A 283 -15.27 15.29 -0.89
N GLN A 284 -15.29 14.08 -1.45
CA GLN A 284 -14.18 13.55 -2.27
C GLN A 284 -13.89 14.45 -3.47
N TRP A 285 -14.94 14.99 -4.12
CA TRP A 285 -14.79 15.89 -5.25
C TRP A 285 -14.09 17.21 -4.86
N GLU A 286 -14.44 17.77 -3.72
CA GLU A 286 -13.81 18.98 -3.19
C GLU A 286 -12.36 18.69 -2.75
N LEU A 287 -12.10 17.53 -2.14
CA LEU A 287 -10.73 17.10 -1.81
C LEU A 287 -9.84 17.05 -3.03
N LEU A 288 -10.29 16.45 -4.14
CA LEU A 288 -9.49 16.38 -5.38
C LEU A 288 -9.21 17.79 -5.95
N SER A 289 -10.15 18.70 -5.82
CA SER A 289 -9.97 20.11 -6.22
C SER A 289 -8.95 20.81 -5.33
N TRP A 290 -9.05 20.61 -4.02
CA TRP A 290 -8.11 21.15 -3.04
C TRP A 290 -6.68 20.59 -3.22
N LEU A 291 -6.52 19.29 -3.54
CA LEU A 291 -5.21 18.69 -3.84
C LEU A 291 -4.53 19.39 -5.04
N ARG A 292 -5.30 19.74 -6.08
CA ARG A 292 -4.77 20.56 -7.20
C ARG A 292 -4.33 21.95 -6.74
N GLU A 293 -5.08 22.58 -5.84
CA GLU A 293 -4.72 23.88 -5.25
C GLU A 293 -3.49 23.82 -4.33
N CYS A 294 -3.20 22.65 -3.77
CA CYS A 294 -1.96 22.38 -3.04
C CYS A 294 -0.74 22.19 -3.95
N GLY A 295 -0.93 22.03 -5.26
CA GLY A 295 0.14 21.82 -6.26
C GLY A 295 0.37 20.35 -6.62
N PHE A 296 -0.53 19.46 -6.26
CA PHE A 296 -0.41 18.04 -6.59
C PHE A 296 -0.97 17.70 -7.97
N HIS A 297 -0.36 16.68 -8.55
CA HIS A 297 -0.93 16.00 -9.71
C HIS A 297 -2.13 15.16 -9.27
N VAL A 298 -3.30 15.47 -9.77
CA VAL A 298 -4.55 14.73 -9.58
C VAL A 298 -5.01 14.23 -10.93
N ASN A 299 -5.32 12.96 -11.03
CA ASN A 299 -5.73 12.35 -12.30
C ASN A 299 -6.85 13.17 -12.95
N PRO A 300 -6.75 13.53 -14.25
CA PRO A 300 -7.77 14.31 -14.95
C PRO A 300 -9.05 13.50 -15.25
N ASP A 301 -8.93 12.16 -15.41
CA ASP A 301 -10.04 11.27 -15.69
C ASP A 301 -10.78 10.92 -14.38
N VAL A 302 -11.53 11.90 -13.87
CA VAL A 302 -12.36 11.77 -12.67
C VAL A 302 -13.77 12.22 -13.01
N ARG A 303 -14.78 11.51 -12.52
CA ARG A 303 -16.18 11.86 -12.76
C ARG A 303 -17.01 11.74 -11.48
N ARG A 304 -17.85 12.76 -11.24
CA ARG A 304 -18.90 12.70 -10.24
C ARG A 304 -20.16 12.13 -10.90
N CYS A 305 -20.66 11.01 -10.43
CA CYS A 305 -21.77 10.24 -11.00
C CYS A 305 -22.99 10.31 -10.08
N PHE A 306 -24.17 10.50 -10.65
CA PHE A 306 -25.45 10.64 -9.95
C PHE A 306 -26.40 9.47 -10.21
N SER A 307 -25.97 8.46 -10.92
CA SER A 307 -26.70 7.23 -11.20
C SER A 307 -25.75 6.05 -11.46
N ALA A 308 -26.24 4.82 -11.22
CA ALA A 308 -25.50 3.60 -11.55
C ALA A 308 -25.10 3.53 -13.04
N ARG A 309 -25.98 4.03 -13.92
CA ARG A 309 -25.70 4.08 -15.36
C ARG A 309 -24.46 4.94 -15.67
N GLU A 310 -24.32 6.13 -15.05
CA GLU A 310 -23.17 7.01 -15.27
C GLU A 310 -21.88 6.35 -14.76
N VAL A 311 -21.94 5.58 -13.66
CA VAL A 311 -20.80 4.78 -13.16
C VAL A 311 -20.40 3.73 -14.19
N HIS A 312 -21.36 2.96 -14.74
CA HIS A 312 -21.09 1.96 -15.77
C HIS A 312 -20.50 2.58 -17.03
N ASP A 313 -21.07 3.70 -17.48
CA ASP A 313 -20.59 4.40 -18.68
C ASP A 313 -19.13 4.89 -18.47
N PHE A 314 -18.80 5.42 -17.30
CA PHE A 314 -17.43 5.79 -16.97
C PHE A 314 -16.48 4.58 -16.96
N CYS A 315 -16.90 3.45 -16.36
CA CYS A 315 -16.10 2.23 -16.35
C CYS A 315 -15.78 1.71 -17.76
N ARG A 316 -16.78 1.74 -18.67
CA ARG A 316 -16.60 1.33 -20.08
C ARG A 316 -15.65 2.27 -20.82
N GLU A 317 -15.85 3.59 -20.70
CA GLU A 317 -14.99 4.60 -21.32
C GLU A 317 -13.53 4.44 -20.85
N CYS A 318 -13.31 4.19 -19.56
CA CYS A 318 -11.96 3.99 -19.01
C CYS A 318 -11.32 2.68 -19.53
N LEU A 319 -12.12 1.61 -19.67
CA LEU A 319 -11.63 0.36 -20.26
C LEU A 319 -11.21 0.56 -21.72
N ASP A 320 -12.00 1.28 -22.50
CA ASP A 320 -11.70 1.56 -23.91
C ASP A 320 -10.42 2.41 -24.06
N LYS A 321 -10.19 3.37 -23.14
CA LYS A 321 -8.99 4.23 -23.12
C LYS A 321 -7.74 3.57 -22.54
N ARG A 322 -7.84 2.40 -21.87
CA ARG A 322 -6.75 1.77 -21.11
C ARG A 322 -5.44 1.66 -21.89
N ALA A 323 -5.52 1.29 -23.16
CA ALA A 323 -4.34 1.10 -24.02
C ALA A 323 -3.62 2.42 -24.34
N ASP A 324 -4.37 3.51 -24.47
CA ASP A 324 -3.88 4.82 -24.91
C ASP A 324 -3.30 5.66 -23.77
N LEU A 325 -3.56 5.28 -22.51
CA LEU A 325 -3.03 5.99 -21.36
C LEU A 325 -1.51 5.82 -21.23
N PRO A 326 -0.77 6.87 -20.84
CA PRO A 326 0.67 6.82 -20.68
C PRO A 326 1.12 6.05 -19.42
N TYR A 327 0.18 5.57 -18.61
CA TYR A 327 0.39 4.77 -17.40
C TYR A 327 -0.55 3.57 -17.39
N GLU A 328 -0.27 2.60 -16.52
CA GLU A 328 -1.11 1.42 -16.37
C GLU A 328 -2.24 1.67 -15.35
N ILE A 329 -3.42 1.13 -15.68
CA ILE A 329 -4.60 1.10 -14.81
C ILE A 329 -5.15 -0.32 -14.76
N ASP A 330 -5.66 -0.73 -13.60
CA ASP A 330 -6.22 -2.05 -13.36
C ASP A 330 -7.74 -2.03 -13.07
N GLY A 331 -8.35 -0.83 -13.16
CA GLY A 331 -9.78 -0.66 -12.90
C GLY A 331 -10.19 0.79 -12.66
N VAL A 332 -11.32 0.94 -11.99
CA VAL A 332 -11.91 2.19 -11.52
C VAL A 332 -12.19 2.09 -10.04
N VAL A 333 -11.86 3.11 -9.26
CA VAL A 333 -12.27 3.23 -7.87
C VAL A 333 -13.54 4.06 -7.80
N VAL A 334 -14.60 3.50 -7.22
CA VAL A 334 -15.87 4.17 -7.00
C VAL A 334 -16.00 4.47 -5.52
N LYS A 335 -16.20 5.75 -5.16
CA LYS A 335 -16.27 6.25 -3.79
C LYS A 335 -17.57 7.02 -3.57
N VAL A 336 -18.17 6.91 -2.39
CA VAL A 336 -19.23 7.83 -1.95
C VAL A 336 -18.62 9.22 -1.83
N ASP A 337 -19.29 10.24 -2.37
CA ASP A 337 -18.71 11.57 -2.46
C ASP A 337 -18.67 12.31 -1.10
N SER A 338 -19.74 12.29 -0.31
CA SER A 338 -19.84 13.01 0.97
C SER A 338 -19.03 12.32 2.07
N PHE A 339 -18.13 13.03 2.74
CA PHE A 339 -17.35 12.53 3.87
C PHE A 339 -18.23 12.13 5.06
N ALA A 340 -19.29 12.85 5.34
CA ALA A 340 -20.24 12.48 6.39
C ALA A 340 -20.89 11.11 6.13
N GLN A 341 -21.21 10.82 4.86
CA GLN A 341 -21.78 9.54 4.46
C GLN A 341 -20.71 8.42 4.43
N GLN A 342 -19.48 8.73 4.06
CA GLN A 342 -18.34 7.79 4.18
C GLN A 342 -18.15 7.37 5.64
N GLU A 343 -18.21 8.33 6.55
CA GLU A 343 -18.09 8.09 7.97
C GLU A 343 -19.27 7.27 8.53
N GLU A 344 -20.49 7.50 8.05
CA GLU A 344 -21.68 6.73 8.41
C GLU A 344 -21.56 5.26 8.00
N LEU A 345 -21.07 4.98 6.79
CA LEU A 345 -20.84 3.63 6.27
C LEU A 345 -19.69 2.92 6.98
N GLY A 346 -18.64 3.66 7.34
CA GLY A 346 -17.48 3.15 8.08
C GLY A 346 -16.66 2.14 7.34
N TYR A 347 -15.99 1.25 8.11
CA TYR A 347 -14.98 0.32 7.60
C TYR A 347 -15.30 -1.12 8.02
N THR A 348 -14.77 -2.07 7.25
CA THR A 348 -14.57 -3.46 7.66
C THR A 348 -13.16 -3.61 8.27
N ALA A 349 -12.79 -4.81 8.71
CA ALA A 349 -11.41 -5.09 9.14
C ALA A 349 -10.36 -4.91 8.00
N ARG A 350 -10.80 -4.91 6.74
CA ARG A 350 -9.90 -4.90 5.56
C ARG A 350 -10.06 -3.70 4.64
N ALA A 351 -11.28 -3.16 4.53
CA ALA A 351 -11.62 -2.17 3.51
C ALA A 351 -12.67 -1.16 4.01
N PRO A 352 -12.72 0.06 3.45
CA PRO A 352 -13.84 0.97 3.64
C PRO A 352 -15.12 0.40 3.00
N ARG A 353 -16.27 0.63 3.61
CA ARG A 353 -17.57 0.23 3.03
C ARG A 353 -18.07 1.22 1.97
N TRP A 354 -17.53 2.43 2.00
CA TRP A 354 -17.90 3.55 1.13
C TRP A 354 -17.10 3.62 -0.16
N ALA A 355 -16.17 2.69 -0.40
CA ALA A 355 -15.39 2.62 -1.63
C ALA A 355 -15.25 1.19 -2.10
N ILE A 356 -15.21 1.01 -3.43
CA ILE A 356 -14.98 -0.27 -4.09
C ILE A 356 -14.09 -0.08 -5.31
N ALA A 357 -13.27 -1.07 -5.62
CA ALA A 357 -12.48 -1.13 -6.84
C ALA A 357 -13.19 -2.03 -7.87
N TYR A 358 -13.75 -1.44 -8.93
CA TYR A 358 -14.18 -2.19 -10.10
C TYR A 358 -12.96 -2.57 -10.93
N LYS A 359 -12.69 -3.86 -11.04
CA LYS A 359 -11.55 -4.39 -11.78
C LYS A 359 -11.91 -4.61 -13.24
N PHE A 360 -11.03 -4.15 -14.13
CA PHE A 360 -11.18 -4.44 -15.55
C PHE A 360 -11.05 -5.94 -15.82
N PRO A 361 -11.73 -6.46 -16.86
CA PRO A 361 -11.49 -7.81 -17.31
C PRO A 361 -9.99 -8.02 -17.56
N PRO A 362 -9.42 -9.10 -17.03
CA PRO A 362 -8.02 -9.39 -17.24
C PRO A 362 -7.72 -9.66 -18.73
N GLU A 363 -6.54 -9.21 -19.17
CA GLU A 363 -6.08 -9.51 -20.52
C GLU A 363 -5.87 -11.02 -20.70
N GLU A 364 -6.44 -11.57 -21.77
CA GLU A 364 -6.31 -12.98 -22.12
C GLU A 364 -5.37 -13.14 -23.34
N LYS A 365 -4.45 -14.09 -23.24
CA LYS A 365 -3.53 -14.46 -24.33
C LYS A 365 -3.52 -15.96 -24.52
N THR A 366 -3.09 -16.38 -25.68
CA THR A 366 -2.95 -17.80 -26.01
C THR A 366 -1.46 -18.20 -26.05
N THR A 367 -1.16 -19.38 -25.52
CA THR A 367 0.18 -19.97 -25.54
C THR A 367 0.11 -21.49 -25.52
N VAL A 368 1.24 -22.15 -25.76
CA VAL A 368 1.32 -23.62 -25.76
C VAL A 368 1.69 -24.12 -24.37
N LEU A 369 0.90 -25.09 -23.88
CA LEU A 369 1.17 -25.83 -22.65
C LEU A 369 2.21 -26.92 -22.92
N ARG A 370 3.41 -26.76 -22.40
CA ARG A 370 4.53 -27.68 -22.60
C ARG A 370 4.52 -28.83 -21.64
N ASP A 371 4.20 -28.57 -20.36
CA ASP A 371 4.17 -29.60 -19.32
C ASP A 371 3.24 -29.14 -18.17
N ILE A 372 2.90 -30.07 -17.27
CA ILE A 372 2.21 -29.80 -16.01
C ILE A 372 3.05 -30.38 -14.88
N THR A 373 3.68 -29.49 -14.12
CA THR A 373 4.47 -29.83 -12.93
C THR A 373 3.61 -29.74 -11.66
N VAL A 374 4.06 -30.35 -10.57
CA VAL A 374 3.35 -30.26 -9.27
C VAL A 374 4.24 -29.56 -8.24
N GLN A 375 3.74 -28.45 -7.73
CA GLN A 375 4.39 -27.70 -6.64
C GLN A 375 3.80 -28.12 -5.30
N VAL A 376 4.66 -28.34 -4.31
CA VAL A 376 4.28 -28.72 -2.94
C VAL A 376 4.42 -27.52 -2.04
N GLY A 377 3.30 -27.01 -1.51
CA GLY A 377 3.29 -25.88 -0.59
C GLY A 377 3.57 -26.28 0.87
N ARG A 378 3.74 -25.30 1.74
CA ARG A 378 4.09 -25.47 3.17
C ARG A 378 3.16 -26.40 3.97
N THR A 379 1.89 -26.48 3.59
CA THR A 379 0.88 -27.36 4.24
C THR A 379 0.80 -28.75 3.59
N GLY A 380 1.76 -29.08 2.73
CA GLY A 380 1.76 -30.28 1.93
C GLY A 380 0.81 -30.26 0.74
N ALA A 381 0.02 -29.22 0.54
CA ALA A 381 -0.89 -29.11 -0.60
C ALA A 381 -0.10 -29.14 -1.93
N CYS A 382 -0.51 -30.05 -2.81
CA CYS A 382 0.10 -30.25 -4.12
C CYS A 382 -0.74 -29.55 -5.19
N THR A 383 -0.16 -28.53 -5.83
CA THR A 383 -0.82 -27.68 -6.81
C THR A 383 -0.24 -27.96 -8.18
N PRO A 384 -1.05 -28.35 -9.20
CA PRO A 384 -0.58 -28.46 -10.58
C PRO A 384 -0.30 -27.07 -11.15
N VAL A 385 0.83 -26.93 -11.83
CA VAL A 385 1.31 -25.71 -12.46
C VAL A 385 1.63 -25.98 -13.92
N ALA A 386 1.04 -25.20 -14.81
CA ALA A 386 1.29 -25.24 -16.24
C ALA A 386 2.66 -24.60 -16.55
N GLU A 387 3.51 -25.33 -17.25
CA GLU A 387 4.73 -24.82 -17.88
C GLU A 387 4.38 -24.41 -19.32
N LEU A 388 4.57 -23.15 -19.64
CA LEU A 388 4.05 -22.51 -20.86
C LEU A 388 5.18 -21.98 -21.74
N ASP A 389 4.94 -21.92 -23.05
CA ASP A 389 5.77 -21.02 -23.88
C ASP A 389 5.60 -19.59 -23.35
N PRO A 390 6.70 -18.84 -23.16
CA PRO A 390 6.61 -17.49 -22.61
C PRO A 390 5.72 -16.57 -23.45
N VAL A 391 4.72 -15.95 -22.83
CA VAL A 391 3.78 -15.04 -23.47
C VAL A 391 3.60 -13.76 -22.64
N LEU A 392 3.52 -12.63 -23.31
CA LEU A 392 3.30 -11.33 -22.64
C LEU A 392 1.81 -11.17 -22.30
N VAL A 393 1.48 -11.06 -21.01
CA VAL A 393 0.13 -10.85 -20.48
C VAL A 393 0.14 -9.69 -19.50
N ALA A 394 -0.65 -8.66 -19.75
CA ALA A 394 -0.72 -7.46 -18.91
C ALA A 394 0.69 -6.98 -18.47
N GLY A 395 1.52 -6.65 -19.46
CA GLY A 395 2.85 -6.06 -19.27
C GLY A 395 3.92 -6.96 -18.63
N SER A 396 3.67 -8.27 -18.40
CA SER A 396 4.71 -9.19 -17.92
C SER A 396 4.73 -10.52 -18.65
N THR A 397 5.92 -11.12 -18.79
CA THR A 397 6.09 -12.43 -19.42
C THR A 397 5.64 -13.53 -18.47
N VAL A 398 4.65 -14.31 -18.91
CA VAL A 398 4.09 -15.48 -18.22
C VAL A 398 4.66 -16.74 -18.87
N ALA A 399 5.42 -17.53 -18.12
CA ALA A 399 5.93 -18.84 -18.50
C ALA A 399 5.36 -19.97 -17.63
N ARG A 400 4.71 -19.62 -16.50
CA ARG A 400 4.09 -20.55 -15.56
C ARG A 400 2.74 -20.02 -15.12
N ALA A 401 1.73 -20.89 -15.00
CA ALA A 401 0.40 -20.51 -14.57
C ALA A 401 -0.20 -21.59 -13.68
N THR A 402 -1.03 -21.20 -12.69
CA THR A 402 -1.69 -22.18 -11.83
C THR A 402 -2.81 -22.90 -12.57
N LEU A 403 -2.96 -24.19 -12.27
CA LEU A 403 -4.10 -25.01 -12.65
C LEU A 403 -5.01 -25.33 -11.45
N HIS A 404 -4.72 -24.75 -10.28
CA HIS A 404 -5.43 -24.85 -9.01
C HIS A 404 -5.40 -26.27 -8.38
N ASN A 405 -6.06 -27.26 -8.97
CA ASN A 405 -6.10 -28.64 -8.51
C ASN A 405 -6.43 -29.60 -9.67
N GLU A 406 -6.38 -30.92 -9.41
CA GLU A 406 -6.65 -31.93 -10.45
C GLU A 406 -8.08 -31.84 -11.00
N ASP A 407 -9.08 -31.57 -10.15
CA ASP A 407 -10.47 -31.46 -10.56
C ASP A 407 -10.67 -30.33 -11.58
N GLU A 408 -9.96 -29.22 -11.40
CA GLU A 408 -9.96 -28.10 -12.35
C GLU A 408 -9.26 -28.45 -13.67
N VAL A 409 -8.16 -29.20 -13.63
CA VAL A 409 -7.47 -29.69 -14.85
C VAL A 409 -8.42 -30.58 -15.65
N GLN A 410 -9.10 -31.51 -14.98
CA GLN A 410 -10.06 -32.42 -15.59
C GLN A 410 -11.33 -31.69 -16.08
N ARG A 411 -11.89 -30.79 -15.26
CA ARG A 411 -13.07 -29.99 -15.60
C ARG A 411 -12.85 -29.12 -16.85
N LYS A 412 -11.67 -28.55 -16.96
CA LYS A 412 -11.26 -27.72 -18.11
C LYS A 412 -10.79 -28.56 -19.29
N ASP A 413 -10.59 -29.88 -19.13
CA ASP A 413 -9.98 -30.78 -20.08
C ASP A 413 -8.69 -30.27 -20.68
N VAL A 414 -7.79 -29.76 -19.80
CA VAL A 414 -6.47 -29.24 -20.21
C VAL A 414 -5.50 -30.41 -20.35
N ARG A 415 -4.77 -30.48 -21.48
CA ARG A 415 -3.82 -31.54 -21.79
C ARG A 415 -2.47 -30.98 -22.20
N ILE A 416 -1.41 -31.71 -21.88
CA ILE A 416 -0.06 -31.36 -22.33
C ILE A 416 -0.03 -31.34 -23.86
N GLY A 417 0.48 -30.24 -24.43
CA GLY A 417 0.51 -29.97 -25.87
C GLY A 417 -0.62 -29.09 -26.37
N ASP A 418 -1.65 -28.79 -25.54
CA ASP A 418 -2.73 -27.88 -25.92
C ASP A 418 -2.22 -26.44 -26.14
N THR A 419 -2.89 -25.73 -27.05
CA THR A 419 -2.91 -24.26 -27.03
C THR A 419 -3.93 -23.83 -25.99
N VAL A 420 -3.50 -23.13 -24.94
CA VAL A 420 -4.33 -22.72 -23.81
C VAL A 420 -4.50 -21.20 -23.76
N ILE A 421 -5.63 -20.76 -23.21
CA ILE A 421 -5.89 -19.36 -22.89
C ILE A 421 -5.37 -19.11 -21.48
N VAL A 422 -4.54 -18.11 -21.32
CA VAL A 422 -3.97 -17.68 -20.03
C VAL A 422 -4.34 -16.24 -19.71
N ARG A 423 -4.58 -15.95 -18.44
CA ARG A 423 -4.78 -14.61 -17.93
C ARG A 423 -4.13 -14.44 -16.56
N LYS A 424 -4.10 -13.23 -16.05
CA LYS A 424 -3.73 -12.95 -14.66
C LYS A 424 -4.99 -12.70 -13.83
N ALA A 425 -5.30 -13.59 -12.90
CA ALA A 425 -6.38 -13.37 -11.94
C ALA A 425 -6.05 -12.18 -11.05
N GLY A 426 -6.95 -11.16 -11.04
CA GLY A 426 -6.73 -9.92 -10.28
C GLY A 426 -5.47 -9.14 -10.71
N ASP A 427 -5.03 -9.29 -11.97
CA ASP A 427 -3.81 -8.74 -12.57
C ASP A 427 -2.49 -9.20 -11.88
N VAL A 428 -2.54 -10.23 -11.04
CA VAL A 428 -1.38 -10.70 -10.24
C VAL A 428 -1.01 -12.15 -10.55
N ILE A 429 -1.95 -13.09 -10.41
CA ILE A 429 -1.67 -14.53 -10.46
C ILE A 429 -1.99 -15.10 -11.83
N PRO A 430 -0.98 -15.61 -12.60
CA PRO A 430 -1.26 -16.28 -13.87
C PRO A 430 -2.08 -17.57 -13.67
N GLU A 431 -3.14 -17.72 -14.42
CA GLU A 431 -3.98 -18.94 -14.45
C GLU A 431 -4.32 -19.36 -15.88
N VAL A 432 -4.51 -20.66 -16.06
CA VAL A 432 -5.02 -21.23 -17.31
C VAL A 432 -6.54 -21.30 -17.26
N LEU A 433 -7.22 -20.65 -18.23
CA LEU A 433 -8.68 -20.69 -18.35
C LEU A 433 -9.16 -22.00 -18.96
N GLY A 434 -8.49 -22.47 -20.01
CA GLY A 434 -8.83 -23.70 -20.70
C GLY A 434 -8.13 -23.82 -22.06
N PRO A 435 -8.29 -24.95 -22.75
CA PRO A 435 -7.72 -25.18 -24.08
C PRO A 435 -8.57 -24.57 -25.19
N ILE A 436 -7.92 -24.26 -26.32
CA ILE A 436 -8.59 -23.96 -27.57
C ILE A 436 -8.73 -25.28 -28.32
N LEU A 437 -9.91 -25.93 -28.18
CA LEU A 437 -10.16 -27.29 -28.70
C LEU A 437 -9.93 -27.39 -30.19
N SER A 438 -10.22 -26.35 -30.98
CA SER A 438 -9.99 -26.32 -32.43
C SER A 438 -8.50 -26.38 -32.84
N LEU A 439 -7.60 -26.07 -31.90
CA LEU A 439 -6.14 -26.07 -32.09
C LEU A 439 -5.47 -27.26 -31.40
N ARG A 440 -6.23 -28.18 -30.80
CA ARG A 440 -5.67 -29.33 -30.06
C ARG A 440 -5.00 -30.32 -31.02
N PRO A 441 -3.70 -30.65 -30.79
CA PRO A 441 -3.03 -31.70 -31.53
C PRO A 441 -3.61 -33.09 -31.22
N ASP A 442 -3.58 -34.02 -32.20
CA ASP A 442 -4.09 -35.39 -32.06
C ASP A 442 -3.37 -36.24 -30.99
N ASN A 443 -2.12 -35.86 -30.64
CA ASN A 443 -1.27 -36.61 -29.74
C ASN A 443 -1.19 -36.01 -28.31
N THR A 444 -2.17 -35.21 -27.88
CA THR A 444 -2.19 -34.66 -26.52
C THR A 444 -2.40 -35.76 -25.48
N GLN A 445 -1.75 -35.57 -24.30
CA GLN A 445 -1.85 -36.52 -23.21
C GLN A 445 -2.75 -35.98 -22.10
N VAL A 446 -3.61 -36.84 -21.60
CA VAL A 446 -4.43 -36.55 -20.39
C VAL A 446 -3.49 -36.60 -19.19
N TRP A 447 -3.48 -35.52 -18.41
CA TRP A 447 -2.69 -35.44 -17.21
C TRP A 447 -3.51 -35.91 -15.99
N SER A 448 -2.84 -36.53 -15.04
CA SER A 448 -3.40 -36.89 -13.73
C SER A 448 -2.40 -36.58 -12.62
N MET A 449 -2.89 -36.33 -11.43
CA MET A 449 -2.02 -36.07 -10.27
C MET A 449 -1.10 -37.28 -10.01
N PRO A 450 0.21 -37.07 -9.80
CA PRO A 450 1.12 -38.15 -9.41
C PRO A 450 0.63 -38.79 -8.11
N LYS A 451 0.90 -40.09 -7.96
CA LYS A 451 0.56 -40.83 -6.73
C LYS A 451 1.55 -40.58 -5.60
N GLU A 452 2.72 -40.10 -5.94
CA GLU A 452 3.83 -39.82 -5.02
C GLU A 452 4.23 -38.35 -5.08
N CYS A 453 4.68 -37.84 -3.95
CA CYS A 453 5.17 -36.46 -3.83
C CYS A 453 6.43 -36.27 -4.69
N PRO A 454 6.47 -35.26 -5.58
CA PRO A 454 7.64 -35.03 -6.45
C PRO A 454 8.91 -34.65 -5.67
N SER A 455 8.78 -34.20 -4.41
CA SER A 455 9.91 -33.77 -3.59
C SER A 455 10.48 -34.89 -2.71
N CYS A 456 9.64 -35.74 -2.11
CA CYS A 456 10.10 -36.74 -1.13
C CYS A 456 9.71 -38.18 -1.47
N GLY A 457 8.96 -38.44 -2.56
CA GLY A 457 8.51 -39.77 -2.95
C GLY A 457 7.42 -40.40 -2.06
N SER A 458 6.97 -39.71 -1.01
CA SER A 458 5.91 -40.23 -0.15
C SER A 458 4.55 -40.22 -0.87
N PRO A 459 3.63 -41.18 -0.56
CA PRO A 459 2.30 -41.18 -1.16
C PRO A 459 1.55 -39.88 -0.93
N LEU A 460 0.88 -39.39 -1.96
CA LEU A 460 -0.03 -38.26 -1.85
C LEU A 460 -1.41 -38.74 -1.38
N VAL A 461 -2.00 -38.02 -0.42
CA VAL A 461 -3.29 -38.32 0.17
C VAL A 461 -4.27 -37.22 -0.21
N ARG A 462 -5.51 -37.61 -0.57
CA ARG A 462 -6.62 -36.68 -0.74
C ARG A 462 -7.70 -37.06 0.28
N GLU A 463 -8.03 -36.14 1.17
CA GLU A 463 -9.11 -36.33 2.14
C GLU A 463 -10.48 -36.23 1.44
N GLU A 464 -11.45 -36.98 1.97
CA GLU A 464 -12.81 -36.98 1.42
C GLU A 464 -13.42 -35.58 1.54
N GLY A 465 -13.88 -35.02 0.40
CA GLY A 465 -14.41 -33.65 0.34
C GLY A 465 -13.36 -32.55 0.12
N GLU A 466 -12.08 -32.85 0.10
CA GLU A 466 -11.03 -31.88 -0.28
C GLU A 466 -10.67 -32.00 -1.78
N ALA A 467 -10.46 -30.85 -2.43
CA ALA A 467 -10.01 -30.79 -3.82
C ALA A 467 -8.49 -30.97 -3.97
N ALA A 468 -7.72 -30.75 -2.89
CA ALA A 468 -6.26 -30.76 -2.91
C ALA A 468 -5.69 -32.11 -2.50
N TYR A 469 -4.74 -32.64 -3.25
CA TYR A 469 -3.86 -33.69 -2.81
C TYR A 469 -2.80 -33.12 -1.86
N ARG A 470 -2.34 -33.94 -0.90
CA ARG A 470 -1.36 -33.51 0.09
C ARG A 470 -0.24 -34.54 0.28
N CYS A 471 0.97 -34.02 0.38
CA CYS A 471 2.07 -34.76 0.96
C CYS A 471 1.95 -34.68 2.49
N VAL A 472 1.79 -35.81 3.14
CA VAL A 472 1.64 -35.90 4.61
C VAL A 472 2.96 -36.15 5.34
N SER A 473 4.07 -36.29 4.58
CA SER A 473 5.38 -36.50 5.17
C SER A 473 5.89 -35.26 5.88
N LEU A 474 6.23 -35.39 7.16
CA LEU A 474 6.85 -34.33 7.95
C LEU A 474 8.28 -33.99 7.49
N ASP A 475 8.96 -34.97 6.88
CA ASP A 475 10.34 -34.85 6.39
C ASP A 475 10.39 -34.43 4.91
N CYS A 476 9.30 -33.90 4.36
CA CYS A 476 9.28 -33.46 2.98
C CYS A 476 10.13 -32.18 2.81
N PRO A 477 11.23 -32.20 2.00
CA PRO A 477 12.13 -31.06 1.84
C PRO A 477 11.42 -29.80 1.36
N ALA A 478 10.47 -29.94 0.41
CA ALA A 478 9.69 -28.78 -0.08
C ALA A 478 8.84 -28.14 1.02
N GLN A 479 8.23 -28.93 1.91
CA GLN A 479 7.48 -28.40 3.05
C GLN A 479 8.40 -27.76 4.09
N ALA A 480 9.57 -28.35 4.34
CA ALA A 480 10.55 -27.78 5.28
C ALA A 480 11.01 -26.40 4.81
N GLN A 481 11.42 -26.28 3.54
CA GLN A 481 11.83 -25.00 2.94
C GLN A 481 10.71 -23.92 3.04
N GLU A 482 9.51 -24.29 2.68
CA GLU A 482 8.35 -23.37 2.74
C GLU A 482 8.00 -22.93 4.18
N ARG A 483 8.12 -23.83 5.18
CA ARG A 483 7.95 -23.47 6.59
C ARG A 483 9.02 -22.49 7.07
N LEU A 484 10.28 -22.72 6.69
CA LEU A 484 11.41 -21.85 7.02
C LEU A 484 11.25 -20.46 6.36
N MET A 485 10.84 -20.42 5.09
CA MET A 485 10.53 -19.17 4.38
C MET A 485 9.38 -18.41 5.05
N HIS A 486 8.33 -19.12 5.45
CA HIS A 486 7.20 -18.51 6.16
C HIS A 486 7.61 -17.90 7.49
N TRP A 487 8.42 -18.63 8.28
CA TRP A 487 8.97 -18.15 9.54
C TRP A 487 9.76 -16.86 9.37
N ALA A 488 10.67 -16.82 8.39
CA ALA A 488 11.52 -15.67 8.11
C ALA A 488 10.76 -14.48 7.47
N SER A 489 9.53 -14.68 7.00
CA SER A 489 8.76 -13.67 6.27
C SER A 489 8.43 -12.43 7.12
N ARG A 490 8.19 -11.28 6.45
CA ARG A 490 7.75 -10.00 7.07
C ARG A 490 6.49 -10.13 7.94
N GLY A 491 5.58 -11.03 7.57
CA GLY A 491 4.35 -11.28 8.33
C GLY A 491 4.59 -11.97 9.66
N ALA A 492 5.65 -12.77 9.74
CA ALA A 492 6.04 -13.58 10.91
C ALA A 492 7.22 -12.92 11.65
N LEU A 493 8.38 -13.54 11.65
CA LEU A 493 9.53 -13.08 12.47
C LEU A 493 10.37 -12.01 11.77
N ASP A 494 10.17 -11.78 10.45
CA ASP A 494 10.80 -10.70 9.67
C ASP A 494 12.33 -10.73 9.74
N ILE A 495 12.91 -11.88 9.39
CA ILE A 495 14.36 -12.04 9.35
C ILE A 495 14.87 -11.52 8.00
N GLU A 496 15.31 -10.27 7.99
CA GLU A 496 15.75 -9.60 6.77
C GLU A 496 16.98 -10.29 6.15
N GLY A 497 16.97 -10.47 4.83
CA GLY A 497 18.03 -11.14 4.09
C GLY A 497 17.88 -12.64 3.99
N MET A 498 16.98 -13.26 4.74
CA MET A 498 16.72 -14.70 4.74
C MET A 498 15.73 -15.07 3.64
N GLY A 499 16.15 -14.95 2.38
CA GLY A 499 15.34 -15.28 1.21
C GLY A 499 15.41 -16.75 0.78
N GLU A 500 14.61 -17.12 -0.25
CA GLU A 500 14.47 -18.49 -0.76
C GLU A 500 15.82 -19.14 -1.12
N GLU A 501 16.68 -18.43 -1.87
CA GLU A 501 18.00 -18.94 -2.31
C GLU A 501 18.89 -19.25 -1.11
N LEU A 502 18.93 -18.37 -0.10
CA LEU A 502 19.76 -18.54 1.08
C LEU A 502 19.26 -19.69 1.96
N ILE A 503 17.94 -19.78 2.18
CA ILE A 503 17.33 -20.87 2.95
C ILE A 503 17.62 -22.22 2.27
N ALA A 504 17.51 -22.31 0.93
CA ALA A 504 17.88 -23.51 0.19
C ALA A 504 19.34 -23.90 0.42
N LYS A 505 20.26 -22.93 0.39
CA LYS A 505 21.69 -23.19 0.64
C LYS A 505 21.97 -23.61 2.07
N LEU A 506 21.28 -23.07 3.07
CA LEU A 506 21.41 -23.46 4.46
C LEU A 506 20.85 -24.87 4.71
N ILE A 507 19.79 -25.27 4.00
CA ILE A 507 19.27 -26.65 4.03
C ILE A 507 20.28 -27.61 3.35
N GLU A 508 20.81 -27.27 2.18
CA GLU A 508 21.83 -28.05 1.48
C GLU A 508 23.11 -28.25 2.33
N ALA A 509 23.46 -27.25 3.13
CA ALA A 509 24.59 -27.30 4.06
C ALA A 509 24.29 -27.99 5.39
N ASP A 510 23.10 -28.58 5.57
CA ASP A 510 22.65 -29.28 6.80
C ASP A 510 22.60 -28.37 8.04
N LEU A 511 22.41 -27.06 7.84
CA LEU A 511 22.36 -26.04 8.90
C LEU A 511 20.94 -25.66 9.34
N LEU A 512 19.92 -25.91 8.51
CA LEU A 512 18.52 -25.64 8.80
C LEU A 512 17.64 -26.86 8.52
N HIS A 513 16.99 -27.37 9.58
CA HIS A 513 16.02 -28.46 9.51
C HIS A 513 14.62 -27.96 9.93
N ASP A 514 14.54 -27.11 10.94
CA ASP A 514 13.33 -26.50 11.43
C ASP A 514 13.55 -25.01 11.84
N VAL A 515 12.48 -24.35 12.24
CA VAL A 515 12.49 -22.91 12.54
C VAL A 515 13.34 -22.53 13.78
N ALA A 516 13.63 -23.46 14.69
CA ALA A 516 14.46 -23.17 15.84
C ALA A 516 15.96 -23.16 15.48
N ASP A 517 16.35 -23.75 14.35
CA ASP A 517 17.74 -23.78 13.92
C ASP A 517 18.25 -22.43 13.44
N PHE A 518 17.37 -21.49 13.04
CA PHE A 518 17.75 -20.11 12.75
C PHE A 518 18.56 -19.49 13.90
N TYR A 519 18.16 -19.79 15.14
CA TYR A 519 18.75 -19.22 16.36
C TYR A 519 20.02 -19.94 16.84
N LYS A 520 20.46 -20.97 16.09
CA LYS A 520 21.75 -21.67 16.30
C LYS A 520 22.81 -21.27 15.28
N LEU A 521 22.41 -20.55 14.21
CA LEU A 521 23.33 -20.11 13.17
C LEU A 521 24.38 -19.18 13.75
N THR A 522 25.66 -19.48 13.52
CA THR A 522 26.76 -18.62 13.94
C THR A 522 27.27 -17.75 12.79
N PHE A 523 27.98 -16.68 13.15
CA PHE A 523 28.61 -15.82 12.16
C PHE A 523 29.56 -16.59 11.24
N GLU A 524 30.38 -17.49 11.80
CA GLU A 524 31.37 -18.27 11.07
C GLU A 524 30.73 -19.25 10.08
N GLN A 525 29.59 -19.85 10.45
CA GLN A 525 28.84 -20.74 9.55
C GLN A 525 28.26 -19.97 8.37
N LEU A 526 27.70 -18.77 8.64
CA LEU A 526 27.13 -17.91 7.61
C LEU A 526 28.20 -17.32 6.70
N GLU A 527 29.30 -16.79 7.26
CA GLU A 527 30.40 -16.19 6.49
C GLU A 527 30.95 -17.15 5.42
N MET A 528 31.12 -18.42 5.80
CA MET A 528 31.74 -19.45 4.97
C MET A 528 30.75 -20.24 4.11
N LEU A 529 29.44 -19.90 4.15
CA LEU A 529 28.41 -20.60 3.40
C LEU A 529 28.66 -20.49 1.89
N ASP A 530 28.81 -21.62 1.20
CA ASP A 530 28.98 -21.69 -0.25
C ASP A 530 27.64 -21.31 -0.95
N MET A 531 27.68 -20.27 -1.76
CA MET A 531 26.52 -19.82 -2.54
C MET A 531 26.31 -20.61 -3.83
N GLY A 532 27.14 -21.66 -4.10
CA GLY A 532 27.01 -22.49 -5.27
C GLY A 532 27.40 -21.78 -6.58
N ARG A 533 28.14 -20.68 -6.47
CA ARG A 533 28.63 -19.86 -7.59
C ARG A 533 30.16 -19.82 -7.53
N VAL A 534 30.79 -19.61 -8.67
CA VAL A 534 32.26 -19.46 -8.75
C VAL A 534 32.62 -18.11 -9.35
N THR A 535 33.76 -17.56 -8.91
CA THR A 535 34.35 -16.38 -9.51
C THR A 535 34.86 -16.70 -10.95
N THR A 536 35.19 -15.69 -11.72
CA THR A 536 35.84 -15.84 -13.04
C THR A 536 37.15 -16.61 -12.99
N LYS A 537 37.77 -16.78 -11.80
CA LYS A 537 38.99 -17.57 -11.56
C LYS A 537 38.70 -19.00 -11.09
N GLY A 538 37.39 -19.39 -10.96
CA GLY A 538 37.02 -20.74 -10.50
C GLY A 538 36.97 -20.90 -8.96
N GLU A 539 37.13 -19.84 -8.19
CA GLU A 539 37.05 -19.90 -6.72
C GLU A 539 35.55 -19.85 -6.27
N PRO A 540 35.14 -20.65 -5.25
CA PRO A 540 33.77 -20.59 -4.74
C PRO A 540 33.44 -19.22 -4.16
N ILE A 541 32.22 -18.74 -4.43
CA ILE A 541 31.70 -17.51 -3.85
C ILE A 541 30.98 -17.90 -2.56
N VAL A 542 31.50 -17.42 -1.44
CA VAL A 542 30.85 -17.55 -0.11
C VAL A 542 30.00 -16.34 0.19
N LEU A 543 29.07 -16.47 1.16
CA LEU A 543 28.17 -15.40 1.58
C LEU A 543 28.93 -14.13 2.03
N GLY A 544 30.03 -14.32 2.74
CA GLY A 544 30.95 -13.29 3.18
C GLY A 544 30.55 -12.56 4.48
N PRO A 545 31.50 -11.84 5.10
CA PRO A 545 31.34 -11.32 6.46
C PRO A 545 30.25 -10.25 6.58
N VAL A 546 30.10 -9.36 5.61
CA VAL A 546 29.11 -8.25 5.69
C VAL A 546 27.68 -8.78 5.69
N MET A 547 27.39 -9.82 4.90
CA MET A 547 26.06 -10.41 4.85
C MET A 547 25.82 -11.29 6.08
N ALA A 548 26.81 -12.03 6.53
CA ALA A 548 26.74 -12.84 7.74
C ALA A 548 26.45 -11.98 8.98
N GLU A 549 27.11 -10.84 9.14
CA GLU A 549 26.85 -9.89 10.26
C GLU A 549 25.40 -9.36 10.23
N LYS A 550 24.88 -8.97 9.04
CA LYS A 550 23.51 -8.52 8.89
C LYS A 550 22.49 -9.60 9.23
N LEU A 551 22.73 -10.82 8.82
CA LEU A 551 21.83 -11.94 9.10
C LEU A 551 21.80 -12.29 10.58
N VAL A 552 22.96 -12.33 11.26
CA VAL A 552 23.02 -12.54 12.71
C VAL A 552 22.23 -11.44 13.43
N ALA A 553 22.41 -10.18 13.04
CA ALA A 553 21.67 -9.07 13.62
C ALA A 553 20.16 -9.18 13.38
N ALA A 554 19.73 -9.57 12.16
CA ALA A 554 18.32 -9.76 11.82
C ALA A 554 17.69 -10.95 12.59
N ILE A 555 18.45 -12.03 12.81
CA ILE A 555 18.02 -13.17 13.64
C ILE A 555 17.83 -12.72 15.09
N GLU A 556 18.77 -11.97 15.67
CA GLU A 556 18.65 -11.46 17.04
C GLU A 556 17.47 -10.48 17.17
N GLU A 557 17.29 -9.56 16.23
CA GLU A 557 16.15 -8.63 16.21
C GLU A 557 14.80 -9.39 16.13
N SER A 558 14.76 -10.51 15.43
CA SER A 558 13.55 -11.33 15.31
C SER A 558 13.04 -11.88 16.66
N LYS A 559 13.92 -12.01 17.65
CA LYS A 559 13.56 -12.45 19.03
C LYS A 559 12.68 -11.45 19.78
N HIS A 560 12.61 -10.20 19.32
CA HIS A 560 11.77 -9.15 19.92
C HIS A 560 10.36 -9.06 19.30
N ARG A 561 10.02 -9.95 18.36
CA ARG A 561 8.68 -10.00 17.76
C ARG A 561 7.65 -10.54 18.75
N SER A 562 6.38 -10.11 18.63
CA SER A 562 5.30 -10.50 19.56
C SER A 562 4.94 -11.98 19.48
N LEU A 563 4.34 -12.54 20.57
CA LEU A 563 3.81 -13.90 20.61
C LEU A 563 2.85 -14.19 19.43
N ALA A 564 2.02 -13.22 19.02
CA ALA A 564 1.12 -13.36 17.87
C ALA A 564 1.88 -13.67 16.57
N LYS A 565 3.04 -13.02 16.37
CA LYS A 565 3.90 -13.29 15.22
C LYS A 565 4.58 -14.65 15.31
N VAL A 566 4.97 -15.10 16.51
CA VAL A 566 5.49 -16.45 16.75
C VAL A 566 4.43 -17.50 16.39
N ILE A 567 3.20 -17.37 16.89
CA ILE A 567 2.10 -18.30 16.58
C ILE A 567 1.80 -18.32 15.09
N PHE A 568 1.77 -17.15 14.43
CA PHE A 568 1.59 -17.09 12.99
C PHE A 568 2.74 -17.75 12.24
N GLY A 569 3.99 -17.52 12.68
CA GLY A 569 5.22 -18.08 12.11
C GLY A 569 5.29 -19.61 12.21
N LEU A 570 4.76 -20.20 13.28
CA LEU A 570 4.66 -21.66 13.44
C LEU A 570 3.80 -22.33 12.38
N GLY A 571 2.96 -21.55 11.65
CA GLY A 571 2.22 -22.04 10.51
C GLY A 571 1.09 -23.00 10.84
N ILE A 572 0.47 -22.87 12.02
CA ILE A 572 -0.69 -23.67 12.45
C ILE A 572 -1.80 -23.54 11.40
N ARG A 573 -2.35 -24.67 10.96
CA ARG A 573 -3.37 -24.72 9.93
C ARG A 573 -4.57 -23.84 10.30
N HIS A 574 -5.07 -23.05 9.38
CA HIS A 574 -6.17 -22.07 9.53
C HIS A 574 -5.87 -20.87 10.46
N VAL A 575 -4.70 -20.78 11.09
CA VAL A 575 -4.31 -19.63 11.91
C VAL A 575 -3.52 -18.63 11.08
N GLY A 576 -4.21 -17.60 10.57
CA GLY A 576 -3.60 -16.45 9.90
C GLY A 576 -3.18 -15.36 10.89
N LYS A 577 -2.53 -14.27 10.40
CA LYS A 577 -2.03 -13.15 11.23
C LYS A 577 -3.11 -12.61 12.18
N THR A 578 -4.27 -12.22 11.66
CA THR A 578 -5.38 -11.66 12.45
C THR A 578 -5.90 -12.67 13.49
N MET A 579 -5.94 -13.96 13.14
CA MET A 579 -6.38 -15.02 14.05
C MET A 579 -5.37 -15.21 15.18
N ALA A 580 -4.07 -15.20 14.89
CA ALA A 580 -3.02 -15.26 15.91
C ALA A 580 -3.12 -14.08 16.89
N GLU A 581 -3.36 -12.86 16.39
CA GLU A 581 -3.61 -11.70 17.24
C GLU A 581 -4.86 -11.83 18.11
N THR A 582 -5.93 -12.41 17.57
CA THR A 582 -7.18 -12.65 18.34
C THR A 582 -6.97 -13.71 19.43
N ILE A 583 -6.28 -14.79 19.11
CA ILE A 583 -5.96 -15.88 20.04
C ILE A 583 -5.10 -15.35 21.20
N THR A 584 -4.05 -14.56 20.90
CA THR A 584 -3.14 -14.07 21.94
C THR A 584 -3.75 -13.03 22.88
N ARG A 585 -4.84 -12.35 22.48
CA ARG A 585 -5.61 -11.49 23.40
C ARG A 585 -6.35 -12.29 24.49
N VAL A 586 -6.78 -13.49 24.16
CA VAL A 586 -7.49 -14.38 25.10
C VAL A 586 -6.52 -15.28 25.87
N TYR A 587 -5.52 -15.80 25.16
CA TYR A 587 -4.47 -16.64 25.71
C TYR A 587 -3.10 -15.94 25.57
N PRO A 588 -2.70 -15.14 26.57
CA PRO A 588 -1.54 -14.27 26.45
C PRO A 588 -0.19 -15.00 26.58
N SER A 589 -0.18 -16.32 26.74
CA SER A 589 1.04 -17.12 26.74
C SER A 589 0.87 -18.44 25.99
N MET A 590 1.97 -18.99 25.51
CA MET A 590 2.02 -20.32 24.87
C MET A 590 1.54 -21.41 25.80
N ASP A 591 1.89 -21.36 27.12
CA ASP A 591 1.45 -22.31 28.10
C ASP A 591 -0.06 -22.25 28.34
N ALA A 592 -0.63 -21.06 28.42
CA ALA A 592 -2.06 -20.88 28.51
C ALA A 592 -2.79 -21.43 27.28
N LEU A 593 -2.26 -21.17 26.08
CA LEU A 593 -2.81 -21.68 24.82
C LEU A 593 -2.72 -23.22 24.74
N ARG A 594 -1.60 -23.80 25.18
CA ARG A 594 -1.40 -25.25 25.24
C ARG A 594 -2.37 -25.94 26.20
N SER A 595 -2.72 -25.27 27.29
CA SER A 595 -3.63 -25.80 28.32
C SER A 595 -5.12 -25.63 27.97
N ALA A 596 -5.42 -24.88 26.90
CA ALA A 596 -6.78 -24.58 26.48
C ALA A 596 -7.46 -25.83 25.89
N LYS A 597 -8.74 -26.02 26.21
CA LYS A 597 -9.56 -27.08 25.61
C LYS A 597 -10.10 -26.65 24.26
N VAL A 598 -10.38 -27.60 23.40
CA VAL A 598 -10.94 -27.34 22.06
C VAL A 598 -12.25 -26.52 22.14
N ASP A 599 -13.12 -26.86 23.10
CA ASP A 599 -14.39 -26.15 23.29
C ASP A 599 -14.16 -24.69 23.72
N ASP A 600 -13.18 -24.42 24.61
CA ASP A 600 -12.85 -23.06 25.06
C ASP A 600 -12.27 -22.23 23.92
N LEU A 601 -11.40 -22.83 23.10
CA LEU A 601 -10.87 -22.19 21.88
C LEU A 601 -11.97 -21.86 20.87
N ALA A 602 -12.95 -22.76 20.70
CA ALA A 602 -14.06 -22.56 19.76
C ALA A 602 -15.03 -21.43 20.18
N HIS A 603 -14.98 -20.95 21.43
CA HIS A 603 -15.75 -19.80 21.91
C HIS A 603 -15.11 -18.45 21.59
N ILE A 604 -13.86 -18.41 21.11
CA ILE A 604 -13.21 -17.18 20.66
C ILE A 604 -13.90 -16.69 19.38
N GLU A 605 -14.21 -15.40 19.31
CA GLU A 605 -14.85 -14.81 18.14
C GLU A 605 -14.01 -15.05 16.86
N GLY A 606 -14.59 -15.70 15.86
CA GLY A 606 -13.92 -16.07 14.61
C GLY A 606 -13.15 -17.39 14.65
N VAL A 607 -13.03 -18.06 15.80
CA VAL A 607 -12.44 -19.40 15.93
C VAL A 607 -13.57 -20.43 15.91
N GLY A 608 -13.74 -21.15 14.80
CA GLY A 608 -14.65 -22.29 14.74
C GLY A 608 -13.98 -23.58 15.25
N ILE A 609 -14.79 -24.62 15.40
CA ILE A 609 -14.33 -25.94 15.92
C ILE A 609 -13.14 -26.51 15.11
N ILE A 610 -13.10 -26.30 13.79
CA ILE A 610 -12.02 -26.77 12.90
C ILE A 610 -10.69 -26.07 13.25
N ILE A 611 -10.72 -24.75 13.49
CA ILE A 611 -9.53 -23.97 13.86
C ILE A 611 -9.07 -24.37 15.27
N ALA A 612 -10.03 -24.51 16.21
CA ALA A 612 -9.76 -24.92 17.58
C ALA A 612 -9.08 -26.30 17.61
N GLN A 613 -9.59 -27.28 16.84
CA GLN A 613 -8.99 -28.58 16.70
C GLN A 613 -7.58 -28.51 16.09
N SER A 614 -7.37 -27.73 15.05
CA SER A 614 -6.05 -27.56 14.43
C SER A 614 -5.00 -27.00 15.41
N ILE A 615 -5.39 -26.06 16.27
CA ILE A 615 -4.51 -25.50 17.30
C ILE A 615 -4.17 -26.56 18.34
N HIS A 616 -5.18 -27.27 18.84
CA HIS A 616 -5.01 -28.33 19.85
C HIS A 616 -4.11 -29.47 19.33
N ASP A 617 -4.36 -29.95 18.10
CA ASP A 617 -3.58 -31.04 17.49
C ASP A 617 -2.11 -30.62 17.28
N PHE A 618 -1.88 -29.38 16.84
CA PHE A 618 -0.53 -28.83 16.66
C PHE A 618 0.23 -28.79 18.01
N LEU A 619 -0.41 -28.30 19.07
CA LEU A 619 0.17 -28.14 20.41
C LEU A 619 0.18 -29.42 21.24
N SER A 620 -0.43 -30.50 20.73
CA SER A 620 -0.38 -31.83 21.32
C SER A 620 0.65 -32.76 20.68
N ASN A 621 1.31 -32.28 19.61
CA ASN A 621 2.33 -33.05 18.90
C ASN A 621 3.70 -32.83 19.53
N ASP A 622 4.36 -33.95 19.96
CA ASP A 622 5.64 -33.91 20.68
C ASP A 622 6.76 -33.24 19.88
N VAL A 623 6.83 -33.44 18.57
CA VAL A 623 7.83 -32.81 17.69
C VAL A 623 7.66 -31.27 17.67
N ASN A 624 6.40 -30.77 17.56
CA ASN A 624 6.12 -29.36 17.62
C ASN A 624 6.44 -28.75 18.99
N LEU A 625 6.18 -29.51 20.07
CA LEU A 625 6.51 -29.07 21.43
C LEU A 625 8.02 -28.96 21.64
N GLU A 626 8.81 -29.88 21.11
CA GLU A 626 10.28 -29.79 21.14
C GLU A 626 10.80 -28.53 20.41
N VAL A 627 10.24 -28.20 19.22
CA VAL A 627 10.57 -26.98 18.51
C VAL A 627 10.21 -25.75 19.32
N ILE A 628 9.01 -25.70 19.93
CA ILE A 628 8.56 -24.57 20.79
C ILE A 628 9.50 -24.42 22.00
N GLU A 629 9.93 -25.51 22.62
CA GLU A 629 10.86 -25.47 23.73
C GLU A 629 12.24 -24.92 23.32
N ARG A 630 12.75 -25.35 22.18
CA ARG A 630 14.02 -24.82 21.63
C ARG A 630 13.90 -23.32 21.28
N LEU A 631 12.77 -22.86 20.75
CA LEU A 631 12.49 -21.45 20.53
C LEU A 631 12.45 -20.65 21.84
N THR A 632 11.86 -21.24 22.89
CA THR A 632 11.85 -20.66 24.24
C THR A 632 13.26 -20.52 24.80
N GLN A 633 14.08 -21.55 24.66
CA GLN A 633 15.50 -21.56 25.08
C GLN A 633 16.33 -20.54 24.29
N ALA A 634 15.98 -20.28 23.04
CA ALA A 634 16.60 -19.27 22.19
C ALA A 634 16.22 -17.82 22.57
N GLY A 635 15.25 -17.64 23.49
CA GLY A 635 14.85 -16.33 24.01
C GLY A 635 13.70 -15.65 23.27
N LEU A 636 12.90 -16.39 22.48
CA LEU A 636 11.70 -15.83 21.86
C LEU A 636 10.60 -15.58 22.91
N PRO A 637 9.75 -14.55 22.73
CA PRO A 637 8.67 -14.25 23.66
C PRO A 637 7.55 -15.29 23.53
N MET A 638 7.42 -16.14 24.54
CA MET A 638 6.34 -17.13 24.66
C MET A 638 5.16 -16.62 25.50
N ALA A 639 5.22 -15.36 25.94
CA ALA A 639 4.13 -14.66 26.61
C ALA A 639 4.10 -13.20 26.12
N GLN A 640 2.91 -12.62 26.06
CA GLN A 640 2.78 -11.18 25.97
C GLN A 640 3.04 -10.59 27.35
N GLU A 641 3.78 -9.51 27.42
CA GLU A 641 3.72 -8.65 28.60
C GLU A 641 2.27 -8.18 28.72
N VAL A 642 1.55 -8.74 29.66
CA VAL A 642 0.24 -8.23 30.06
C VAL A 642 0.56 -6.90 30.73
N SER A 643 0.56 -5.81 29.97
CA SER A 643 0.44 -4.50 30.59
C SER A 643 -0.87 -4.57 31.38
N GLU A 644 -0.78 -4.57 32.71
CA GLU A 644 -1.96 -4.37 33.56
C GLU A 644 -2.73 -3.20 32.94
N PRO A 645 -4.07 -3.31 32.80
CA PRO A 645 -4.84 -2.24 32.24
C PRO A 645 -4.49 -0.98 33.02
N SER A 646 -3.88 -0.02 32.34
CA SER A 646 -3.37 1.23 32.93
C SER A 646 -4.49 2.05 33.57
N LEU A 647 -5.76 1.66 33.31
CA LEU A 647 -6.97 2.30 33.80
C LEU A 647 -7.91 1.28 34.45
N PRO A 648 -8.67 1.69 35.49
CA PRO A 648 -9.66 0.84 36.15
C PRO A 648 -10.71 0.35 35.14
N GLN A 649 -11.05 -0.95 35.14
CA GLN A 649 -12.00 -1.56 34.21
C GLN A 649 -13.46 -1.28 34.62
N THR A 650 -13.79 0.00 34.80
CA THR A 650 -15.08 0.48 35.35
C THR A 650 -16.25 0.37 34.38
N LEU A 651 -15.96 0.20 33.09
CA LEU A 651 -16.97 0.08 32.03
C LEU A 651 -17.11 -1.35 31.52
N ASP A 652 -16.55 -2.34 32.22
CA ASP A 652 -16.65 -3.74 31.83
C ASP A 652 -18.12 -4.19 31.74
N GLY A 653 -18.44 -5.00 30.73
CA GLY A 653 -19.80 -5.47 30.44
C GLY A 653 -20.70 -4.45 29.73
N LEU A 654 -20.28 -3.19 29.56
CA LEU A 654 -21.05 -2.16 28.86
C LEU A 654 -20.70 -2.08 27.39
N THR A 655 -21.72 -1.92 26.53
CA THR A 655 -21.54 -1.77 25.10
C THR A 655 -21.92 -0.35 24.68
N PHE A 656 -20.96 0.34 24.06
CA PHE A 656 -21.13 1.71 23.55
C PHE A 656 -21.18 1.73 22.02
N VAL A 657 -21.93 2.68 21.48
CA VAL A 657 -21.90 3.05 20.05
C VAL A 657 -21.62 4.53 19.95
N LEU A 658 -20.66 4.90 19.09
CA LEU A 658 -20.30 6.29 18.82
C LEU A 658 -20.93 6.72 17.49
N THR A 659 -21.46 7.96 17.42
CA THR A 659 -22.07 8.54 16.20
C THR A 659 -21.94 10.05 16.20
N GLY A 660 -21.82 10.64 15.00
CA GLY A 660 -21.54 12.07 14.83
C GLY A 660 -20.06 12.41 15.00
N SER A 661 -19.72 13.67 14.79
CA SER A 661 -18.36 14.19 14.92
C SER A 661 -18.12 14.67 16.36
N LEU A 662 -17.01 14.25 16.96
CA LEU A 662 -16.61 14.62 18.31
C LEU A 662 -15.76 15.90 18.23
N VAL A 663 -16.43 17.05 18.13
CA VAL A 663 -15.79 18.35 17.86
C VAL A 663 -15.16 18.96 19.11
N GLU A 664 -15.76 18.76 20.29
CA GLU A 664 -15.25 19.31 21.56
C GLU A 664 -13.95 18.63 21.99
N SER A 665 -13.79 17.31 21.71
CA SER A 665 -12.60 16.53 22.04
C SER A 665 -11.56 16.54 20.94
N GLY A 666 -11.94 16.85 19.71
CA GLY A 666 -11.08 16.72 18.53
C GLY A 666 -10.69 15.26 18.20
N MET A 667 -11.30 14.28 18.88
CA MET A 667 -10.99 12.86 18.70
C MET A 667 -11.78 12.24 17.56
N THR A 668 -11.14 11.35 16.83
CA THR A 668 -11.85 10.43 15.94
C THR A 668 -12.67 9.43 16.76
N ARG A 669 -13.71 8.85 16.15
CA ARG A 669 -14.51 7.79 16.82
C ARG A 669 -13.68 6.57 17.19
N ASP A 670 -12.62 6.27 16.46
CA ASP A 670 -11.73 5.16 16.75
C ASP A 670 -10.85 5.45 17.97
N GLU A 671 -10.34 6.67 18.09
CA GLU A 671 -9.61 7.12 19.28
C GLU A 671 -10.53 7.15 20.52
N ALA A 672 -11.73 7.70 20.38
CA ALA A 672 -12.73 7.70 21.43
C ALA A 672 -13.12 6.26 21.82
N GLY A 673 -13.29 5.39 20.83
CA GLY A 673 -13.53 3.96 21.03
C GLY A 673 -12.37 3.26 21.75
N ALA A 674 -11.12 3.60 21.41
CA ALA A 674 -9.94 3.07 22.09
C ALA A 674 -9.87 3.52 23.56
N ARG A 675 -10.23 4.78 23.86
CA ARG A 675 -10.32 5.29 25.23
C ARG A 675 -11.37 4.54 26.06
N LEU A 676 -12.57 4.32 25.51
CA LEU A 676 -13.61 3.54 26.20
C LEU A 676 -13.18 2.09 26.44
N LYS A 677 -12.51 1.47 25.46
CA LYS A 677 -11.94 0.10 25.60
C LYS A 677 -10.88 0.03 26.69
N ALA A 678 -10.08 1.09 26.88
CA ALA A 678 -9.08 1.15 27.94
C ALA A 678 -9.72 1.08 29.35
N TYR A 679 -10.99 1.51 29.51
CA TYR A 679 -11.78 1.34 30.72
C TYR A 679 -12.63 0.05 30.74
N GLY A 680 -12.43 -0.90 29.79
CA GLY A 680 -13.13 -2.19 29.72
C GLY A 680 -14.40 -2.21 28.88
N ALA A 681 -14.80 -1.08 28.26
CA ALA A 681 -16.03 -1.05 27.48
C ALA A 681 -15.95 -1.85 26.18
N LYS A 682 -17.06 -2.40 25.72
CA LYS A 682 -17.24 -2.93 24.38
C LYS A 682 -17.76 -1.84 23.46
N VAL A 683 -17.10 -1.62 22.32
CA VAL A 683 -17.52 -0.63 21.33
C VAL A 683 -18.06 -1.36 20.09
N SER A 684 -19.28 -0.99 19.66
CA SER A 684 -19.97 -1.58 18.51
C SER A 684 -20.23 -0.53 17.44
N SER A 685 -20.18 -0.94 16.17
CA SER A 685 -20.48 -0.07 15.02
C SER A 685 -21.98 0.16 14.77
N SER A 686 -22.87 -0.63 15.38
CA SER A 686 -24.31 -0.55 15.15
C SER A 686 -25.12 -0.58 16.45
N VAL A 687 -26.21 0.20 16.49
CA VAL A 687 -27.15 0.23 17.63
C VAL A 687 -28.06 -0.98 17.59
N SER A 688 -28.19 -1.68 18.73
CA SER A 688 -29.08 -2.83 18.93
C SER A 688 -29.65 -2.82 20.35
N LYS A 689 -30.58 -3.72 20.66
CA LYS A 689 -31.10 -3.90 22.04
C LYS A 689 -30.04 -4.29 23.07
N LYS A 690 -28.85 -4.72 22.63
CA LYS A 690 -27.72 -5.05 23.49
C LYS A 690 -26.79 -3.84 23.73
N THR A 691 -27.03 -2.70 23.07
CA THR A 691 -26.26 -1.47 23.26
C THR A 691 -26.64 -0.83 24.60
N SER A 692 -25.65 -0.56 25.45
CA SER A 692 -25.87 0.07 26.75
C SER A 692 -26.02 1.58 26.65
N TYR A 693 -25.21 2.22 25.81
CA TYR A 693 -25.19 3.68 25.60
C TYR A 693 -24.81 4.03 24.18
N VAL A 694 -25.37 5.15 23.66
CA VAL A 694 -24.94 5.75 22.40
C VAL A 694 -24.37 7.13 22.69
N ILE A 695 -23.11 7.37 22.33
CA ILE A 695 -22.46 8.67 22.44
C ILE A 695 -22.69 9.42 21.12
N CYS A 696 -23.33 10.59 21.23
CA CYS A 696 -23.69 11.43 20.09
C CYS A 696 -22.85 12.72 20.10
N GLY A 697 -21.99 12.88 19.11
CA GLY A 697 -21.37 14.16 18.77
C GLY A 697 -22.25 15.01 17.85
N GLU A 698 -21.68 16.05 17.24
CA GLU A 698 -22.38 16.91 16.28
C GLU A 698 -22.80 16.13 15.03
N ALA A 699 -23.94 16.53 14.44
CA ALA A 699 -24.51 15.91 13.24
C ALA A 699 -24.74 14.39 13.35
N ALA A 700 -25.08 13.89 14.56
CA ALA A 700 -25.42 12.48 14.76
C ALA A 700 -26.63 12.09 13.92
N GLY A 701 -26.42 11.17 12.95
CA GLY A 701 -27.42 10.74 11.97
C GLY A 701 -28.33 9.60 12.44
N SER A 702 -28.59 8.63 11.54
CA SER A 702 -29.55 7.53 11.72
C SER A 702 -29.34 6.67 12.98
N LYS A 703 -28.13 6.59 13.52
CA LYS A 703 -27.84 5.84 14.76
C LYS A 703 -28.48 6.47 16.00
N ARG A 704 -28.58 7.80 16.07
CA ARG A 704 -29.28 8.53 17.13
C ARG A 704 -30.76 8.20 17.10
N THR A 705 -31.42 8.36 15.94
CA THR A 705 -32.83 8.02 15.77
C THR A 705 -33.11 6.55 16.09
N LYS A 706 -32.19 5.64 15.72
CA LYS A 706 -32.30 4.22 16.06
C LYS A 706 -32.17 3.96 17.56
N ALA A 707 -31.30 4.70 18.27
CA ALA A 707 -31.16 4.61 19.72
C ALA A 707 -32.46 5.09 20.41
N GLU A 708 -33.01 6.22 19.98
CA GLU A 708 -34.29 6.76 20.46
C GLU A 708 -35.44 5.74 20.27
N ASN A 709 -35.55 5.14 19.07
CA ASN A 709 -36.56 4.13 18.76
C ASN A 709 -36.41 2.84 19.58
N LEU A 710 -35.20 2.48 19.97
CA LEU A 710 -34.92 1.28 20.78
C LEU A 710 -34.88 1.55 22.28
N GLY A 711 -35.04 2.81 22.71
CA GLY A 711 -34.96 3.21 24.10
C GLY A 711 -33.56 3.08 24.70
N VAL A 712 -32.50 3.14 23.87
CA VAL A 712 -31.12 3.09 24.33
C VAL A 712 -30.71 4.49 24.84
N PRO A 713 -30.16 4.62 26.06
CA PRO A 713 -29.70 5.88 26.59
C PRO A 713 -28.65 6.57 25.69
N ILE A 714 -28.84 7.87 25.45
CA ILE A 714 -27.95 8.71 24.68
C ILE A 714 -27.10 9.54 25.63
N LEU A 715 -25.82 9.59 25.36
CA LEU A 715 -24.80 10.42 26.01
C LEU A 715 -24.32 11.50 25.03
N THR A 716 -23.98 12.67 25.55
CA THR A 716 -23.38 13.77 24.79
C THR A 716 -21.87 13.57 24.70
N GLU A 717 -21.18 14.37 23.87
CA GLU A 717 -19.73 14.40 23.83
C GLU A 717 -19.10 14.83 25.16
N ARG A 718 -19.73 15.74 25.89
CA ARG A 718 -19.33 16.14 27.25
C ARG A 718 -19.41 14.98 28.25
N ASP A 719 -20.49 14.21 28.19
CA ASP A 719 -20.60 12.99 29.00
C ASP A 719 -19.47 12.02 28.69
N PHE A 720 -19.08 11.89 27.42
CA PHE A 720 -17.94 11.08 27.00
C PHE A 720 -16.62 11.63 27.56
N LEU A 721 -16.36 12.95 27.48
CA LEU A 721 -15.18 13.56 28.07
C LEU A 721 -15.09 13.30 29.57
N GLN A 722 -16.20 13.41 30.30
CA GLN A 722 -16.25 13.06 31.71
C GLN A 722 -15.97 11.56 31.96
N ILE A 723 -16.47 10.67 31.08
CA ILE A 723 -16.19 9.22 31.18
C ILE A 723 -14.71 8.94 31.01
N ILE A 724 -14.04 9.51 30.01
CA ILE A 724 -12.61 9.26 29.78
C ILE A 724 -11.71 9.90 30.84
N GLU A 725 -12.18 10.94 31.54
CA GLU A 725 -11.46 11.58 32.65
C GLU A 725 -11.64 10.80 33.96
N THR A 726 -12.85 10.39 34.27
CA THR A 726 -13.21 9.80 35.58
C THR A 726 -13.35 8.29 35.58
N GLY A 727 -13.52 7.68 34.41
CA GLY A 727 -13.87 6.27 34.27
C GLY A 727 -15.31 5.95 34.68
N LYS A 728 -16.20 6.93 34.87
CA LYS A 728 -17.57 6.72 35.34
C LYS A 728 -18.59 7.39 34.43
N ILE A 729 -19.73 6.72 34.25
CA ILE A 729 -20.87 7.28 33.51
C ILE A 729 -21.56 8.35 34.37
N PRO A 730 -21.77 9.59 33.86
CA PRO A 730 -22.48 10.62 34.58
C PRO A 730 -23.89 10.19 34.97
N SER A 731 -24.30 10.47 36.20
CA SER A 731 -25.67 10.17 36.69
C SER A 731 -26.70 11.01 35.92
N PRO A 732 -27.97 10.56 35.84
CA PRO A 732 -29.05 11.34 35.22
C PRO A 732 -29.22 12.75 35.81
N GLU A 733 -28.90 12.92 37.11
CA GLU A 733 -28.97 14.20 37.81
C GLU A 733 -27.84 15.17 37.37
N GLU A 734 -26.63 14.64 37.19
CA GLU A 734 -25.48 15.40 36.68
C GLU A 734 -25.68 15.87 35.23
N ARG A 735 -26.36 15.08 34.40
CA ARG A 735 -26.69 15.44 33.00
C ARG A 735 -27.74 16.52 32.85
N ASN A 736 -28.66 16.69 33.85
CA ASN A 736 -29.78 17.66 33.80
C ASN A 736 -29.43 19.05 34.35
N HIS A 737 -28.33 19.24 35.06
CA HIS A 737 -27.99 20.51 35.68
C HIS A 737 -27.54 21.61 34.70
N GLU A 738 -27.20 21.33 33.44
CA GLU A 738 -26.75 22.33 32.46
C GLU A 738 -27.78 22.75 31.41
N THR A 739 -28.92 22.08 31.31
CA THR A 739 -30.04 22.53 30.43
C THR A 739 -30.90 23.63 31.03
N GLY A 740 -30.62 24.02 32.27
CA GLY A 740 -31.41 25.02 33.03
C GLY A 740 -31.00 26.49 32.88
N LEU A 741 -29.95 26.83 32.13
CA LEU A 741 -29.39 28.19 32.06
C LEU A 741 -29.82 29.04 30.85
N PHE A 742 -30.71 28.55 29.99
CA PHE A 742 -31.29 29.32 28.87
C PHE A 742 -32.82 29.32 28.84
N SER A 743 -33.46 29.45 30.00
CA SER A 743 -34.89 29.83 30.08
C SER A 743 -35.04 30.97 31.05
N GLY A 744 -34.79 32.16 30.58
CA GLY A 744 -34.93 33.38 31.39
C GLY A 744 -35.12 34.62 30.55
N SER A 745 -36.38 34.95 30.39
CA SER A 745 -36.98 36.28 30.20
C SER A 745 -37.03 36.88 28.79
N SER A 746 -38.17 36.67 28.16
CA SER A 746 -38.86 37.71 27.38
C SER A 746 -39.88 38.41 28.27
N GLU A 747 -39.63 39.64 28.64
CA GLU A 747 -40.56 40.72 28.78
C GLU A 747 -40.10 41.92 28.00
#